data_43bd22273b9fec2e385661beec35b716
#
_entry.id   43bd22273b9fec2e385661beec35b716
#
_cell.length_a   1.000
_cell.length_b   1.000
_cell.length_c   1.000
_cell.angle_alpha   90.00
_cell.angle_beta   90.00
_cell.angle_gamma   90.00
#
_symmetry.space_group_name_H-M   'P 1'
#
loop_
_entity.id
_entity.type
_entity.pdbx_description
1 polymer ?
#
loop_
_entity_poly.entity_id
_entity_poly.type
_entity_poly.pdbx_seq_one_letter_code
_entity_poly.pdbx_strand_id
1 'polypeptide(L)'
;PYEMKNTSLKKATLSFMDCSKWYVQTENCEAALYRSNQEIVADEFSGKIVYKTTAPKASVFLGLTKPMELNYIWDCLDVWTFGDHWLWGEPHYNTSMQVYACFKGKDGQEHEVNMVQQGYPDMAHKYWFLNHIKLNKGKDLYTHFLGFKLKGQKTDTGTQHTVFFNSVYIYKEKLNLIQFKPFPEQLPFPCRKETILPLQKGDYRHKVSLANSQCVFDYTDEKTKLSYLLPKKNLLGDIQVYHDGMLKQTITKREMRWKNGEVAVLKSKKIKLNGDTLFFEAEGNYQNKRVPFKGWYTIAQKSLVFHLEEIQEVGNVRSLSTGMIAVDKEGIQTLIPFLKYYGDDRPGILYQNDLFTFMIFDWYKTHASSVTAGAKSAEVFTGGEAVYIPKTDGKHNSLYETLFINVSPDVHEVLPTVDNPASPMRSIQADRLWAINGGSDLNGLGQFVTGLRSKGVEKVTIRYHEDFWREGGESYTFKLTPNPQLGIENVQKYIQFVKDNDWRVGLYSNYTDMATVNERWSPDWMKRGPKGEWEVSWSRCYSPKPQIAWEQQAILAPQIQKLFNTNHSYCDVHTAISPISRVDFDHRVPDAAMMKGVYNRYGMLLMNERKAYNGPVYSEGGHHWWYAGLLDGNYANDDLLKLPIFPDFNLLKIHPLEMDAANTGQGHQYICYAMAYGNIGILSDGVDAVTRYAFLQPIQEDYVMVPVKEIAYFKDGKAYNTSEAIKKDLLKTPCLKITYQSGLETYVNFGKEEWIIQINDKNYSLPEYGFFTHMPQSGKQSSSVWINGSRLDEVYSKNLYYLNTHGKQIEGKMRGNGHYLLKKEKFSWELIPLDQKSMIEFDLSLLKSDFIHAKVVGVDKEGRYVKEIPQTKKGIVTVQAEEGVYK
;
A
#
# COMPACT_ATOMS: atom_id res chain seq x y z
N PRO A 1 -21.47 -2.36 31.44
CA PRO A 1 -21.09 -3.63 30.86
C PRO A 1 -21.38 -3.62 29.40
N TYR A 2 -20.42 -4.07 28.61
CA TYR A 2 -20.53 -4.13 27.15
C TYR A 2 -21.44 -5.33 26.81
N GLU A 3 -22.63 -5.08 26.27
CA GLU A 3 -23.51 -6.14 25.78
C GLU A 3 -23.02 -6.61 24.41
N MET A 4 -22.41 -7.78 24.36
CA MET A 4 -22.11 -8.46 23.11
C MET A 4 -23.39 -8.97 22.45
N LYS A 5 -23.95 -8.20 21.53
CA LYS A 5 -25.24 -8.53 20.90
C LYS A 5 -25.20 -9.72 19.94
N ASN A 6 -24.04 -10.17 19.49
CA ASN A 6 -23.89 -11.17 18.39
C ASN A 6 -22.85 -12.26 18.66
N THR A 7 -22.79 -12.84 19.87
CA THR A 7 -21.90 -13.97 20.08
C THR A 7 -22.70 -15.29 20.09
N SER A 8 -22.19 -16.26 19.35
CA SER A 8 -22.59 -17.68 19.50
C SER A 8 -22.10 -18.27 20.83
N LEU A 9 -21.33 -17.50 21.62
CA LEU A 9 -20.75 -17.88 22.91
C LEU A 9 -21.73 -17.55 24.05
N LYS A 10 -22.71 -18.39 24.22
CA LYS A 10 -23.83 -18.13 25.16
C LYS A 10 -23.52 -18.37 26.64
N LYS A 11 -22.49 -19.18 26.95
CA LYS A 11 -22.15 -19.53 28.34
C LYS A 11 -20.64 -19.80 28.45
N ALA A 12 -19.99 -19.10 29.37
CA ALA A 12 -18.60 -19.37 29.72
C ALA A 12 -18.40 -20.79 30.26
N THR A 13 -17.34 -21.45 29.83
CA THR A 13 -16.92 -22.75 30.38
C THR A 13 -16.31 -22.57 31.77
N LEU A 14 -15.52 -21.49 31.92
CA LEU A 14 -14.91 -21.06 33.16
C LEU A 14 -15.06 -19.54 33.29
N SER A 15 -15.13 -19.05 34.53
CA SER A 15 -15.26 -17.64 34.83
C SER A 15 -14.35 -17.20 35.98
N PHE A 16 -14.25 -15.92 36.21
CA PHE A 16 -13.57 -15.32 37.34
C PHE A 16 -14.53 -14.76 38.39
N MET A 17 -15.78 -15.19 38.35
CA MET A 17 -16.76 -14.90 39.40
C MET A 17 -16.30 -15.42 40.77
N ASP A 18 -15.57 -16.55 40.78
CA ASP A 18 -14.93 -17.16 41.92
C ASP A 18 -13.45 -17.39 41.65
N CYS A 19 -12.61 -16.46 42.08
CA CYS A 19 -11.16 -16.52 41.91
C CYS A 19 -10.47 -17.59 42.78
N SER A 20 -11.17 -18.21 43.75
CA SER A 20 -10.61 -19.31 44.56
C SER A 20 -10.35 -20.58 43.74
N LYS A 21 -10.94 -20.67 42.57
CA LYS A 21 -10.68 -21.76 41.62
C LYS A 21 -9.37 -21.60 40.82
N TRP A 22 -8.72 -20.47 41.01
CA TRP A 22 -7.50 -20.11 40.27
C TRP A 22 -6.38 -19.80 41.24
N TYR A 23 -5.14 -20.03 40.81
CA TYR A 23 -3.94 -19.66 41.57
C TYR A 23 -2.92 -19.05 40.62
N VAL A 24 -1.95 -18.32 41.16
CA VAL A 24 -0.87 -17.73 40.41
C VAL A 24 0.47 -18.35 40.84
N GLN A 25 1.26 -18.77 39.88
CA GLN A 25 2.65 -19.20 40.06
C GLN A 25 3.54 -18.35 39.16
N THR A 26 4.71 -17.97 39.65
CA THR A 26 5.58 -17.01 38.95
C THR A 26 6.99 -17.53 38.81
N GLU A 27 7.66 -17.05 37.73
CA GLU A 27 9.09 -17.22 37.51
C GLU A 27 9.66 -15.85 37.12
N ASN A 28 10.71 -15.38 37.79
CA ASN A 28 11.30 -14.06 37.58
C ASN A 28 10.30 -12.91 37.70
N CYS A 29 9.27 -13.07 38.53
CA CYS A 29 8.16 -12.17 38.64
C CYS A 29 7.46 -12.32 40.01
N GLU A 30 6.95 -11.23 40.57
CA GLU A 30 5.99 -11.21 41.67
C GLU A 30 4.59 -10.97 41.08
N ALA A 31 3.58 -11.74 41.49
CA ALA A 31 2.24 -11.50 41.00
C ALA A 31 1.17 -11.92 42.03
N ALA A 32 0.02 -11.27 41.97
CA ALA A 32 -1.16 -11.59 42.78
C ALA A 32 -2.44 -11.53 41.94
N LEU A 33 -3.38 -12.40 42.20
CA LEU A 33 -4.69 -12.48 41.58
C LEU A 33 -5.76 -11.92 42.52
N TYR A 34 -6.61 -11.06 42.00
CA TYR A 34 -7.75 -10.48 42.69
C TYR A 34 -9.05 -10.65 41.89
N ARG A 35 -10.16 -10.84 42.52
CA ARG A 35 -11.48 -10.64 41.90
C ARG A 35 -11.76 -9.15 41.77
N SER A 36 -12.14 -8.68 40.60
CA SER A 36 -12.29 -7.26 40.31
C SER A 36 -13.50 -6.97 39.43
N ASN A 37 -14.12 -5.83 39.63
CA ASN A 37 -15.17 -5.25 38.77
C ASN A 37 -14.72 -3.96 38.12
N GLN A 38 -13.43 -3.63 38.19
CA GLN A 38 -12.87 -2.42 37.59
C GLN A 38 -12.94 -2.46 36.05
N GLU A 39 -12.51 -3.60 35.47
CA GLU A 39 -12.61 -3.86 34.05
C GLU A 39 -13.39 -5.16 33.86
N ILE A 40 -14.50 -5.07 33.15
CA ILE A 40 -15.42 -6.19 32.88
C ILE A 40 -15.94 -6.14 31.45
N VAL A 41 -16.26 -7.30 30.86
CA VAL A 41 -16.81 -7.39 29.51
C VAL A 41 -17.99 -8.33 29.39
N ALA A 42 -17.86 -9.58 29.80
CA ALA A 42 -18.87 -10.61 29.63
C ALA A 42 -19.53 -11.02 30.97
N ASP A 43 -18.77 -11.02 32.06
CA ASP A 43 -19.23 -11.36 33.40
C ASP A 43 -19.16 -10.14 34.31
N GLU A 44 -19.84 -10.22 35.51
CA GLU A 44 -19.83 -9.14 36.52
C GLU A 44 -18.46 -8.91 37.16
N PHE A 45 -17.58 -9.90 37.13
CA PHE A 45 -16.22 -9.83 37.68
C PHE A 45 -15.21 -10.43 36.72
N SER A 46 -13.99 -9.89 36.78
CA SER A 46 -12.80 -10.36 36.09
C SER A 46 -11.73 -10.82 37.11
N GLY A 47 -10.79 -11.63 36.63
CA GLY A 47 -9.56 -11.93 37.35
C GLY A 47 -8.52 -10.85 37.09
N LYS A 48 -8.22 -9.98 38.05
CA LYS A 48 -7.21 -8.96 38.00
C LYS A 48 -5.87 -9.52 38.44
N ILE A 49 -4.89 -9.58 37.56
CA ILE A 49 -3.51 -9.92 37.89
C ILE A 49 -2.68 -8.65 37.93
N VAL A 50 -2.10 -8.40 39.09
CA VAL A 50 -1.08 -7.35 39.27
C VAL A 50 0.27 -8.06 39.36
N TYR A 51 1.20 -7.71 38.48
CA TYR A 51 2.51 -8.35 38.47
C TYR A 51 3.64 -7.34 38.29
N LYS A 52 4.84 -7.71 38.78
CA LYS A 52 6.07 -6.94 38.65
C LYS A 52 7.20 -7.89 38.29
N THR A 53 7.86 -7.66 37.16
CA THR A 53 8.96 -8.50 36.72
C THR A 53 10.23 -8.18 37.52
N THR A 54 10.94 -9.22 37.94
CA THR A 54 12.14 -9.10 38.77
C THR A 54 13.43 -9.43 37.99
N ALA A 55 13.30 -10.15 36.86
CA ALA A 55 14.39 -10.47 35.97
C ALA A 55 13.88 -10.71 34.53
N PRO A 56 14.74 -10.72 33.51
CA PRO A 56 14.36 -11.08 32.12
C PRO A 56 13.73 -12.48 32.04
N LYS A 57 12.92 -12.71 31.00
CA LYS A 57 12.17 -13.96 30.76
C LYS A 57 11.19 -14.29 31.90
N ALA A 58 10.49 -13.28 32.35
CA ALA A 58 9.47 -13.44 33.37
C ALA A 58 8.28 -14.26 32.86
N SER A 59 7.64 -15.02 33.74
CA SER A 59 6.38 -15.67 33.45
C SER A 59 5.42 -15.65 34.65
N VAL A 60 4.13 -15.58 34.34
CA VAL A 60 3.02 -15.71 35.30
C VAL A 60 2.09 -16.82 34.83
N PHE A 61 1.96 -17.89 35.59
CA PHE A 61 1.02 -18.94 35.31
C PHE A 61 -0.27 -18.73 36.14
N LEU A 62 -1.38 -18.55 35.46
CA LEU A 62 -2.72 -18.48 36.03
C LEU A 62 -3.35 -19.87 35.91
N GLY A 63 -3.13 -20.71 36.92
CA GLY A 63 -3.52 -22.11 36.91
C GLY A 63 -4.88 -22.37 37.60
N LEU A 64 -5.55 -23.41 37.16
CA LEU A 64 -6.73 -23.93 37.84
C LEU A 64 -6.31 -24.79 39.06
N THR A 65 -6.89 -24.51 40.23
CA THR A 65 -6.65 -25.31 41.46
C THR A 65 -6.97 -26.78 41.26
N LYS A 66 -7.95 -27.08 40.38
CA LYS A 66 -8.26 -28.39 39.87
C LYS A 66 -8.25 -28.37 38.34
N PRO A 67 -7.33 -29.05 37.66
CA PRO A 67 -7.32 -29.16 36.23
C PRO A 67 -8.69 -29.59 35.67
N MET A 68 -9.12 -28.93 34.61
CA MET A 68 -10.44 -29.23 34.01
C MET A 68 -10.31 -30.35 32.99
N GLU A 69 -11.03 -31.44 33.18
CA GLU A 69 -11.09 -32.54 32.21
C GLU A 69 -11.76 -32.11 30.90
N LEU A 70 -11.14 -32.50 29.79
CA LEU A 70 -11.63 -32.25 28.42
C LEU A 70 -12.16 -33.53 27.78
N ASN A 71 -13.16 -34.15 28.44
CA ASN A 71 -13.74 -35.43 28.04
C ASN A 71 -14.86 -35.31 26.99
N TYR A 72 -15.12 -34.11 26.46
CA TYR A 72 -16.10 -33.81 25.43
C TYR A 72 -15.44 -33.38 24.10
N ILE A 73 -16.24 -33.26 23.05
CA ILE A 73 -15.74 -32.83 21.74
C ILE A 73 -15.60 -31.30 21.73
N TRP A 74 -14.41 -30.82 21.50
CA TRP A 74 -14.09 -29.41 21.38
C TRP A 74 -13.00 -29.18 20.32
N ASP A 75 -12.93 -27.99 19.78
CA ASP A 75 -11.90 -27.56 18.82
C ASP A 75 -11.51 -26.08 18.94
N CYS A 76 -12.21 -25.29 19.77
CA CYS A 76 -11.90 -23.89 20.01
C CYS A 76 -11.73 -23.59 21.49
N LEU A 77 -10.81 -22.68 21.80
CA LEU A 77 -10.67 -22.04 23.10
C LEU A 77 -10.57 -20.54 22.90
N ASP A 78 -11.42 -19.81 23.63
CA ASP A 78 -11.42 -18.33 23.62
C ASP A 78 -11.31 -17.82 25.06
N VAL A 79 -10.65 -16.66 25.22
CA VAL A 79 -10.57 -15.94 26.49
C VAL A 79 -10.50 -14.44 26.27
N TRP A 80 -11.26 -13.72 27.07
CA TRP A 80 -11.17 -12.27 27.11
C TRP A 80 -9.96 -11.83 27.93
N THR A 81 -9.16 -10.92 27.38
CA THR A 81 -8.03 -10.29 28.06
C THR A 81 -8.07 -8.78 27.91
N PHE A 82 -7.56 -8.07 28.91
CA PHE A 82 -7.37 -6.63 28.91
C PHE A 82 -5.99 -6.34 29.52
N GLY A 83 -5.17 -5.55 28.88
CA GLY A 83 -3.82 -5.24 29.33
C GLY A 83 -3.55 -3.74 29.44
N ASP A 84 -2.46 -3.42 30.13
CA ASP A 84 -2.01 -2.04 30.34
C ASP A 84 -0.64 -1.72 29.75
N HIS A 85 -0.08 -2.62 28.94
CA HIS A 85 1.32 -2.57 28.54
C HIS A 85 1.65 -1.42 27.57
N TRP A 86 0.69 -0.96 26.82
CA TRP A 86 0.91 0.12 25.86
C TRP A 86 -0.39 0.78 25.40
N LEU A 87 -0.33 2.07 25.14
CA LEU A 87 -1.39 2.84 24.46
C LEU A 87 -0.74 3.73 23.39
N TRP A 88 -1.48 4.08 22.35
CA TRP A 88 -0.99 5.01 21.32
C TRP A 88 -0.57 6.34 21.95
N GLY A 89 0.65 6.82 21.60
CA GLY A 89 1.23 8.04 22.16
C GLY A 89 1.96 7.87 23.49
N GLU A 90 1.95 6.68 24.08
CA GLU A 90 2.76 6.36 25.25
C GLU A 90 4.10 5.70 24.83
N PRO A 91 5.17 5.78 25.64
CA PRO A 91 6.41 5.06 25.36
C PRO A 91 6.16 3.57 25.18
N HIS A 92 6.72 2.98 24.12
CA HIS A 92 6.70 1.53 23.94
C HIS A 92 7.52 0.87 25.04
N TYR A 93 6.84 0.30 26.02
CA TYR A 93 7.50 -0.65 26.91
C TYR A 93 7.69 -1.97 26.15
N ASN A 94 8.92 -2.41 26.00
CA ASN A 94 9.29 -3.69 25.34
C ASN A 94 8.84 -4.94 26.12
N THR A 95 7.68 -4.89 26.79
CA THR A 95 7.27 -5.80 27.84
C THR A 95 5.98 -6.52 27.56
N SER A 96 5.63 -6.64 26.28
CA SER A 96 4.44 -7.40 25.92
C SER A 96 4.61 -8.86 26.33
N MET A 97 3.87 -9.26 27.35
CA MET A 97 3.67 -10.66 27.64
C MET A 97 2.65 -11.25 26.68
N GLN A 98 2.96 -12.42 26.13
CA GLN A 98 2.03 -13.19 25.31
C GLN A 98 1.26 -14.19 26.16
N VAL A 99 0.01 -14.47 25.80
CA VAL A 99 -0.87 -15.42 26.47
C VAL A 99 -0.75 -16.78 25.81
N TYR A 100 -0.50 -17.81 26.63
CA TYR A 100 -0.48 -19.21 26.23
C TYR A 100 -1.57 -19.97 26.96
N ALA A 101 -2.36 -20.77 26.27
CA ALA A 101 -3.23 -21.77 26.88
C ALA A 101 -2.42 -23.01 27.23
N CYS A 102 -2.55 -23.52 28.46
CA CYS A 102 -1.78 -24.65 28.99
C CYS A 102 -2.66 -25.87 29.10
N PHE A 103 -2.18 -26.98 28.55
CA PHE A 103 -2.91 -28.25 28.51
C PHE A 103 -2.05 -29.41 29.03
N LYS A 104 -2.66 -30.45 29.56
CA LYS A 104 -2.04 -31.75 29.75
C LYS A 104 -2.33 -32.62 28.53
N GLY A 105 -1.27 -33.10 27.87
CA GLY A 105 -1.37 -33.97 26.72
C GLY A 105 -1.70 -35.42 27.07
N LYS A 106 -2.12 -36.20 26.09
CA LYS A 106 -2.25 -37.66 26.21
C LYS A 106 -0.90 -38.37 26.41
N ASP A 107 0.17 -37.74 26.06
CA ASP A 107 1.56 -38.15 26.33
C ASP A 107 1.98 -37.93 27.80
N GLY A 108 1.09 -37.36 28.59
CA GLY A 108 1.34 -37.04 29.99
C GLY A 108 2.14 -35.76 30.25
N GLN A 109 2.58 -35.07 29.17
CA GLN A 109 3.36 -33.83 29.27
C GLN A 109 2.44 -32.61 29.29
N GLU A 110 2.97 -31.48 29.77
CA GLU A 110 2.34 -30.18 29.65
C GLU A 110 2.68 -29.53 28.33
N HIS A 111 1.68 -28.96 27.67
CA HIS A 111 1.81 -28.27 26.39
C HIS A 111 1.27 -26.85 26.51
N GLU A 112 2.00 -25.91 25.91
CA GLU A 112 1.64 -24.50 25.84
C GLU A 112 1.28 -24.15 24.40
N VAL A 113 0.10 -23.58 24.19
CA VAL A 113 -0.39 -23.14 22.88
C VAL A 113 -0.53 -21.63 22.88
N ASN A 114 0.22 -20.93 22.02
CA ASN A 114 0.12 -19.49 21.91
C ASN A 114 -1.29 -19.08 21.47
N MET A 115 -1.91 -18.17 22.18
CA MET A 115 -3.23 -17.62 21.88
C MET A 115 -3.20 -16.58 20.78
N VAL A 116 -2.03 -16.02 20.45
CA VAL A 116 -1.85 -15.03 19.39
C VAL A 116 -1.03 -15.57 18.23
N GLN A 117 -1.65 -15.64 17.09
CA GLN A 117 -1.03 -16.27 15.92
C GLN A 117 -0.09 -15.37 15.09
N GLN A 118 -0.07 -14.04 15.29
CA GLN A 118 0.62 -13.11 14.38
C GLN A 118 1.51 -12.05 15.06
N GLY A 119 1.98 -12.31 16.28
CA GLY A 119 3.00 -11.46 16.91
C GLY A 119 2.51 -10.12 17.47
N TYR A 120 1.22 -9.83 17.44
CA TYR A 120 0.67 -8.69 18.16
C TYR A 120 0.52 -9.03 19.64
N PRO A 121 0.98 -8.16 20.55
CA PRO A 121 0.88 -8.42 21.97
C PRO A 121 -0.58 -8.25 22.44
N ASP A 122 -1.16 -9.31 22.95
CA ASP A 122 -2.55 -9.39 23.44
C ASP A 122 -2.85 -8.42 24.57
N MET A 123 -1.79 -8.02 25.28
CA MET A 123 -1.87 -7.19 26.48
C MET A 123 -1.40 -5.76 26.21
N ALA A 124 -1.25 -5.36 24.94
CA ALA A 124 -0.65 -4.09 24.60
C ALA A 124 -1.54 -2.87 24.82
N HIS A 125 -2.87 -3.05 24.79
CA HIS A 125 -3.80 -1.92 24.82
C HIS A 125 -4.77 -2.03 25.97
N LYS A 126 -5.19 -0.90 26.52
CA LYS A 126 -6.22 -0.80 27.57
C LYS A 126 -7.64 -1.04 27.01
N TYR A 127 -7.83 -2.20 26.36
CA TYR A 127 -9.11 -2.62 25.78
C TYR A 127 -9.30 -4.12 25.89
N TRP A 128 -10.53 -4.56 25.93
CA TRP A 128 -10.87 -5.98 25.89
C TRP A 128 -10.66 -6.55 24.49
N PHE A 129 -9.97 -7.70 24.45
CA PHE A 129 -9.76 -8.50 23.25
C PHE A 129 -10.14 -9.95 23.52
N LEU A 130 -10.92 -10.56 22.62
CA LEU A 130 -11.24 -11.98 22.67
C LEU A 130 -10.17 -12.76 21.92
N ASN A 131 -9.24 -13.36 22.64
CA ASN A 131 -8.25 -14.25 22.06
C ASN A 131 -8.89 -15.55 21.63
N HIS A 132 -8.61 -16.03 20.44
CA HIS A 132 -9.17 -17.23 19.85
C HIS A 132 -8.08 -18.17 19.32
N ILE A 133 -8.19 -19.44 19.68
CA ILE A 133 -7.45 -20.52 19.01
C ILE A 133 -8.39 -21.62 18.53
N LYS A 134 -8.05 -22.20 17.36
CA LYS A 134 -8.70 -23.36 16.81
C LYS A 134 -7.72 -24.52 16.71
N LEU A 135 -8.09 -25.64 17.33
CA LEU A 135 -7.30 -26.87 17.41
C LEU A 135 -8.06 -28.02 16.77
N ASN A 136 -7.81 -28.28 15.50
CA ASN A 136 -8.57 -29.30 14.73
C ASN A 136 -8.61 -30.70 15.33
N LYS A 137 -7.72 -31.00 16.30
CA LYS A 137 -7.65 -32.28 17.01
C LYS A 137 -7.50 -32.11 18.53
N GLY A 138 -8.11 -31.07 19.12
CA GLY A 138 -7.92 -30.75 20.52
C GLY A 138 -8.21 -31.94 21.44
N LYS A 139 -9.35 -32.63 21.27
CA LYS A 139 -9.70 -33.85 22.02
C LYS A 139 -8.73 -35.02 21.83
N ASP A 140 -8.10 -35.10 20.67
CA ASP A 140 -7.15 -36.18 20.37
C ASP A 140 -5.78 -35.94 20.99
N LEU A 141 -5.44 -34.71 21.29
CA LEU A 141 -4.12 -34.26 21.79
C LEU A 141 -4.13 -34.06 23.32
N TYR A 142 -5.20 -33.49 23.86
CA TYR A 142 -5.22 -32.98 25.23
C TYR A 142 -6.32 -33.65 26.09
N THR A 143 -5.98 -33.89 27.37
CA THR A 143 -6.87 -34.51 28.36
C THR A 143 -7.41 -33.51 29.36
N HIS A 144 -6.64 -32.48 29.69
CA HIS A 144 -7.05 -31.45 30.66
C HIS A 144 -6.61 -30.07 30.20
N PHE A 145 -7.40 -29.07 30.55
CA PHE A 145 -7.01 -27.67 30.51
C PHE A 145 -6.47 -27.27 31.89
N LEU A 146 -5.28 -26.67 31.93
CA LEU A 146 -4.54 -26.35 33.16
C LEU A 146 -4.67 -24.87 33.55
N GLY A 147 -4.85 -23.97 32.58
CA GLY A 147 -4.88 -22.53 32.78
C GLY A 147 -4.18 -21.74 31.67
N PHE A 148 -3.74 -20.55 32.00
CA PHE A 148 -3.03 -19.64 31.08
C PHE A 148 -1.66 -19.31 31.61
N LYS A 149 -0.71 -19.08 30.70
CA LYS A 149 0.63 -18.59 31.04
C LYS A 149 0.93 -17.31 30.27
N LEU A 150 1.30 -16.27 31.01
CA LEU A 150 1.83 -15.04 30.47
C LEU A 150 3.36 -15.17 30.36
N LYS A 151 3.96 -14.95 29.22
CA LYS A 151 5.40 -14.97 29.00
C LYS A 151 5.88 -13.77 28.23
N GLY A 152 6.96 -13.14 28.70
CA GLY A 152 7.67 -12.08 27.97
C GLY A 152 9.05 -12.53 27.50
N GLN A 153 9.43 -12.19 26.28
CA GLN A 153 10.81 -12.40 25.79
C GLN A 153 11.75 -11.29 26.26
N LYS A 154 11.24 -10.07 26.31
CA LYS A 154 11.94 -8.90 26.87
C LYS A 154 10.98 -8.29 27.90
N THR A 155 11.40 -8.21 29.15
CA THR A 155 10.62 -7.66 30.22
C THR A 155 11.33 -6.48 30.84
N ASP A 156 10.58 -5.39 31.09
CA ASP A 156 11.06 -4.28 31.90
C ASP A 156 11.11 -4.76 33.35
N THR A 157 12.28 -4.70 33.93
CA THR A 157 12.45 -5.09 35.33
C THR A 157 12.01 -3.94 36.22
N GLY A 158 11.09 -4.24 37.15
CA GLY A 158 10.70 -3.30 38.18
C GLY A 158 9.42 -2.51 37.92
N THR A 159 8.85 -2.49 36.70
CA THR A 159 7.56 -1.86 36.42
C THR A 159 6.42 -2.78 36.82
N GLN A 160 5.40 -2.21 37.47
CA GLN A 160 4.19 -2.94 37.84
C GLN A 160 3.17 -2.85 36.69
N HIS A 161 2.63 -4.00 36.31
CA HIS A 161 1.60 -4.11 35.30
C HIS A 161 0.30 -4.70 35.87
N THR A 162 -0.82 -4.35 35.23
CA THR A 162 -2.14 -4.85 35.57
C THR A 162 -2.83 -5.41 34.33
N VAL A 163 -3.23 -6.66 34.41
CA VAL A 163 -3.95 -7.34 33.32
C VAL A 163 -5.20 -8.00 33.88
N PHE A 164 -6.21 -8.14 33.02
CA PHE A 164 -7.48 -8.73 33.41
C PHE A 164 -7.84 -9.89 32.49
N PHE A 165 -8.41 -10.91 33.07
CA PHE A 165 -9.01 -12.05 32.39
C PHE A 165 -10.49 -12.09 32.69
N ASN A 166 -11.31 -12.40 31.68
CA ASN A 166 -12.74 -12.59 31.85
C ASN A 166 -13.17 -13.79 30.99
N SER A 167 -14.20 -14.46 31.35
CA SER A 167 -14.87 -15.57 30.67
C SER A 167 -14.03 -16.39 29.69
N VAL A 168 -13.86 -17.68 30.01
CA VAL A 168 -13.18 -18.66 29.15
C VAL A 168 -14.21 -19.56 28.49
N TYR A 169 -14.05 -19.80 27.20
CA TYR A 169 -14.94 -20.65 26.40
C TYR A 169 -14.12 -21.78 25.75
N ILE A 170 -14.47 -23.03 26.05
CA ILE A 170 -13.91 -24.22 25.41
C ILE A 170 -15.07 -24.97 24.78
N TYR A 171 -15.13 -25.02 23.46
CA TYR A 171 -16.33 -25.44 22.74
C TYR A 171 -16.04 -26.10 21.40
N LYS A 172 -17.03 -26.80 20.87
CA LYS A 172 -17.06 -27.25 19.47
C LYS A 172 -17.72 -26.17 18.62
N GLU A 173 -16.97 -25.62 17.67
CA GLU A 173 -17.51 -24.62 16.75
C GLU A 173 -18.60 -25.24 15.87
N LYS A 174 -19.71 -24.53 15.73
CA LYS A 174 -20.77 -24.83 14.76
C LYS A 174 -20.77 -23.76 13.69
N LEU A 175 -20.52 -24.18 12.47
CA LEU A 175 -20.55 -23.30 11.30
C LEU A 175 -21.97 -23.32 10.72
N ASN A 176 -22.71 -22.24 10.91
CA ASN A 176 -24.03 -22.05 10.30
C ASN A 176 -23.87 -21.54 8.86
N LEU A 177 -24.90 -21.70 8.05
CA LEU A 177 -24.93 -21.02 6.75
C LEU A 177 -24.90 -19.51 6.96
N ILE A 178 -24.11 -18.83 6.14
CA ILE A 178 -24.04 -17.37 6.14
C ILE A 178 -24.80 -16.88 4.91
N GLN A 179 -25.71 -15.94 5.12
CA GLN A 179 -26.36 -15.23 4.02
C GLN A 179 -25.54 -14.01 3.65
N PHE A 180 -25.07 -13.94 2.42
CA PHE A 180 -24.34 -12.82 1.88
C PHE A 180 -25.20 -12.08 0.85
N LYS A 181 -24.97 -10.76 0.76
CA LYS A 181 -25.49 -9.97 -0.34
C LYS A 181 -24.89 -10.50 -1.65
N PRO A 182 -25.69 -10.74 -2.71
CA PRO A 182 -25.15 -11.16 -3.99
C PRO A 182 -24.13 -10.15 -4.51
N PHE A 183 -22.95 -10.66 -4.91
CA PHE A 183 -21.93 -9.84 -5.55
C PHE A 183 -22.27 -9.71 -7.05
N PRO A 184 -22.08 -8.53 -7.68
CA PRO A 184 -22.38 -8.35 -9.09
C PRO A 184 -21.63 -9.33 -9.98
N GLU A 185 -22.29 -9.98 -10.92
CA GLU A 185 -21.66 -10.84 -11.92
C GLU A 185 -20.74 -10.05 -12.86
N GLN A 186 -21.19 -8.85 -13.24
CA GLN A 186 -20.42 -7.93 -14.06
C GLN A 186 -19.86 -6.80 -13.20
N LEU A 187 -18.54 -6.67 -13.18
CA LEU A 187 -17.85 -5.61 -12.44
C LEU A 187 -17.93 -4.29 -13.22
N PRO A 188 -18.05 -3.14 -12.53
CA PRO A 188 -18.05 -1.83 -13.18
C PRO A 188 -16.65 -1.36 -13.60
N PHE A 189 -15.64 -2.20 -13.49
CA PHE A 189 -14.26 -1.96 -13.92
C PHE A 189 -13.78 -3.13 -14.79
N PRO A 190 -12.90 -2.86 -15.77
CA PRO A 190 -12.41 -3.88 -16.67
C PRO A 190 -11.47 -4.88 -15.98
N CYS A 191 -11.51 -6.15 -16.43
CA CYS A 191 -10.62 -7.22 -16.03
C CYS A 191 -10.29 -8.05 -17.27
N ARG A 192 -9.55 -7.46 -18.21
CA ARG A 192 -9.19 -8.08 -19.48
C ARG A 192 -7.91 -8.89 -19.39
N LYS A 193 -7.73 -9.81 -20.33
CA LYS A 193 -6.51 -10.64 -20.44
C LYS A 193 -5.29 -9.88 -20.98
N GLU A 194 -5.52 -8.73 -21.59
CA GLU A 194 -4.49 -7.90 -22.23
C GLU A 194 -3.81 -6.91 -21.28
N THR A 195 -4.17 -6.92 -20.00
CA THR A 195 -3.70 -5.96 -18.98
C THR A 195 -2.19 -5.81 -18.88
N ILE A 196 -1.45 -6.86 -19.18
CA ILE A 196 0.02 -6.86 -19.11
C ILE A 196 0.70 -6.74 -20.46
N LEU A 197 -0.07 -6.61 -21.55
CA LEU A 197 0.49 -6.41 -22.86
C LEU A 197 0.53 -4.91 -23.18
N PRO A 198 1.68 -4.35 -23.55
CA PRO A 198 1.75 -2.98 -24.00
C PRO A 198 1.11 -2.86 -25.38
N LEU A 199 0.55 -1.68 -25.67
CA LEU A 199 0.11 -1.38 -27.03
C LEU A 199 1.35 -1.19 -27.91
N GLN A 200 1.48 -1.98 -28.95
CA GLN A 200 2.53 -1.85 -29.94
C GLN A 200 2.12 -0.85 -31.04
N LYS A 201 3.10 -0.07 -31.49
CA LYS A 201 2.96 0.82 -32.64
C LYS A 201 3.64 0.17 -33.85
N GLY A 202 3.03 0.30 -35.01
CA GLY A 202 3.55 -0.22 -36.26
C GLY A 202 2.94 -1.58 -36.65
N ASP A 203 3.25 -2.01 -37.85
CA ASP A 203 2.74 -3.25 -38.44
C ASP A 203 3.61 -4.42 -38.00
N TYR A 204 2.96 -5.50 -37.63
CA TYR A 204 3.60 -6.78 -37.31
C TYR A 204 2.79 -7.95 -37.84
N ARG A 205 3.41 -9.10 -37.92
CA ARG A 205 2.78 -10.36 -38.37
C ARG A 205 3.07 -11.47 -37.38
N HIS A 206 2.07 -12.30 -37.18
CA HIS A 206 2.20 -13.58 -36.48
C HIS A 206 2.16 -14.73 -37.46
N LYS A 207 2.86 -15.79 -37.14
CA LYS A 207 2.75 -17.08 -37.82
C LYS A 207 2.87 -18.18 -36.79
N VAL A 208 1.84 -19.00 -36.66
CA VAL A 208 1.86 -20.16 -35.78
C VAL A 208 1.88 -21.40 -36.68
N SER A 209 2.77 -22.34 -36.37
CA SER A 209 2.93 -23.56 -37.15
C SER A 209 3.19 -24.79 -36.29
N LEU A 210 2.72 -25.93 -36.77
CA LEU A 210 2.95 -27.24 -36.18
C LEU A 210 3.98 -28.03 -37.04
N ALA A 211 5.19 -28.15 -36.56
CA ALA A 211 6.19 -29.06 -37.09
C ALA A 211 5.99 -30.47 -36.49
N ASN A 212 6.70 -31.46 -36.97
CA ASN A 212 6.53 -32.87 -36.56
C ASN A 212 6.65 -33.07 -35.03
N SER A 213 7.58 -32.36 -34.38
CA SER A 213 7.87 -32.48 -32.95
C SER A 213 7.64 -31.19 -32.14
N GLN A 214 7.43 -30.07 -32.78
CA GLN A 214 7.40 -28.77 -32.15
C GLN A 214 6.21 -27.93 -32.59
N CYS A 215 5.78 -27.01 -31.68
CA CYS A 215 4.89 -25.90 -31.96
C CYS A 215 5.74 -24.63 -32.02
N VAL A 216 5.59 -23.85 -33.08
CA VAL A 216 6.37 -22.64 -33.32
C VAL A 216 5.45 -21.43 -33.39
N PHE A 217 5.76 -20.40 -32.61
CA PHE A 217 5.04 -19.13 -32.58
C PHE A 217 6.00 -18.02 -32.99
N ASP A 218 5.81 -17.48 -34.16
CA ASP A 218 6.64 -16.42 -34.73
C ASP A 218 5.96 -15.06 -34.66
N TYR A 219 6.71 -14.07 -34.22
CA TYR A 219 6.41 -12.65 -34.33
C TYR A 219 7.44 -11.99 -35.27
N THR A 220 6.99 -11.12 -36.12
CA THR A 220 7.89 -10.37 -37.03
C THR A 220 7.36 -8.96 -37.23
N ASP A 221 8.22 -7.96 -37.01
CA ASP A 221 8.06 -6.57 -37.46
C ASP A 221 9.27 -6.16 -38.30
N GLU A 222 9.40 -4.85 -38.61
CA GLU A 222 10.51 -4.32 -39.42
C GLU A 222 11.90 -4.51 -38.77
N LYS A 223 11.98 -4.62 -37.45
CA LYS A 223 13.22 -4.60 -36.68
C LYS A 223 13.50 -5.88 -35.92
N THR A 224 12.47 -6.69 -35.65
CA THR A 224 12.55 -7.78 -34.70
C THR A 224 11.87 -9.03 -35.25
N LYS A 225 12.53 -10.17 -35.11
CA LYS A 225 11.94 -11.47 -35.35
C LYS A 225 12.11 -12.31 -34.08
N LEU A 226 11.00 -12.60 -33.40
CA LEU A 226 10.98 -13.48 -32.23
C LEU A 226 10.29 -14.79 -32.56
N SER A 227 10.81 -15.90 -32.06
CA SER A 227 10.19 -17.22 -32.19
C SER A 227 10.21 -17.96 -30.87
N TYR A 228 9.05 -18.52 -30.48
CA TYR A 228 8.92 -19.42 -29.34
C TYR A 228 8.71 -20.83 -29.84
N LEU A 229 9.54 -21.76 -29.37
CA LEU A 229 9.47 -23.15 -29.74
C LEU A 229 9.19 -24.01 -28.50
N LEU A 230 8.18 -24.86 -28.57
CA LEU A 230 7.83 -25.77 -27.48
C LEU A 230 7.51 -27.18 -28.01
N PRO A 231 7.79 -28.25 -27.21
CA PRO A 231 7.55 -29.61 -27.63
C PRO A 231 6.06 -29.90 -27.77
N LYS A 232 5.65 -30.49 -28.91
CA LYS A 232 4.26 -30.87 -29.17
C LYS A 232 3.72 -31.95 -28.23
N LYS A 233 4.58 -32.87 -27.76
CA LYS A 233 4.19 -33.98 -26.89
C LYS A 233 4.10 -33.62 -25.42
N ASN A 234 4.81 -32.55 -24.99
CA ASN A 234 4.83 -32.06 -23.62
C ASN A 234 4.60 -30.54 -23.59
N LEU A 235 3.36 -30.12 -23.44
CA LEU A 235 2.96 -28.72 -23.50
C LEU A 235 3.41 -27.91 -22.26
N LEU A 236 3.88 -28.56 -21.18
CA LEU A 236 4.60 -27.93 -20.06
C LEU A 236 6.12 -28.08 -20.18
N GLY A 237 6.62 -28.58 -21.33
CA GLY A 237 8.05 -28.72 -21.60
C GLY A 237 8.74 -27.36 -21.78
N ASP A 238 10.06 -27.43 -21.96
CA ASP A 238 10.90 -26.25 -22.13
C ASP A 238 10.46 -25.40 -23.33
N ILE A 239 10.48 -24.08 -23.14
CA ILE A 239 10.25 -23.11 -24.20
C ILE A 239 11.60 -22.49 -24.60
N GLN A 240 11.97 -22.65 -25.86
CA GLN A 240 13.13 -21.99 -26.44
C GLN A 240 12.70 -20.68 -27.09
N VAL A 241 13.42 -19.59 -26.77
CA VAL A 241 13.19 -18.26 -27.29
C VAL A 241 14.32 -17.89 -28.25
N TYR A 242 13.98 -17.64 -29.48
CA TYR A 242 14.90 -17.22 -30.53
C TYR A 242 14.65 -15.73 -30.87
N HIS A 243 15.73 -14.99 -31.09
CA HIS A 243 15.73 -13.66 -31.63
C HIS A 243 16.62 -13.62 -32.88
N ASP A 244 16.06 -13.20 -34.00
CA ASP A 244 16.72 -13.14 -35.31
C ASP A 244 17.40 -14.49 -35.71
N GLY A 245 16.72 -15.59 -35.41
CA GLY A 245 17.15 -16.93 -35.70
C GLY A 245 18.18 -17.53 -34.74
N MET A 246 18.62 -16.81 -33.73
CA MET A 246 19.53 -17.29 -32.69
C MET A 246 18.81 -17.63 -31.40
N LEU A 247 19.13 -18.77 -30.79
CA LEU A 247 18.63 -19.14 -29.44
C LEU A 247 19.22 -18.19 -28.43
N LYS A 248 18.36 -17.48 -27.69
CA LYS A 248 18.72 -16.48 -26.69
C LYS A 248 18.43 -16.94 -25.25
N GLN A 249 17.32 -17.60 -25.06
CA GLN A 249 16.87 -18.02 -23.71
C GLN A 249 16.13 -19.35 -23.78
N THR A 250 16.16 -20.12 -22.69
CA THR A 250 15.35 -21.33 -22.53
C THR A 250 14.63 -21.26 -21.19
N ILE A 251 13.30 -21.35 -21.20
CA ILE A 251 12.46 -21.40 -20.01
C ILE A 251 12.24 -22.87 -19.68
N THR A 252 12.78 -23.32 -18.56
CA THR A 252 12.77 -24.73 -18.10
C THR A 252 11.89 -24.89 -16.86
N LYS A 253 11.68 -26.12 -16.42
CA LYS A 253 10.98 -26.45 -15.16
C LYS A 253 9.61 -25.77 -15.02
N ARG A 254 8.83 -25.77 -16.10
CA ARG A 254 7.43 -25.36 -16.09
C ARG A 254 6.60 -26.49 -15.52
N GLU A 255 6.44 -26.48 -14.19
CA GLU A 255 5.86 -27.59 -13.45
C GLU A 255 4.47 -27.27 -12.92
N MET A 256 3.56 -28.22 -13.06
CA MET A 256 2.33 -28.30 -12.30
C MET A 256 2.49 -29.37 -11.21
N ARG A 257 2.00 -29.10 -10.00
CA ARG A 257 2.07 -30.04 -8.88
C ARG A 257 0.67 -30.42 -8.41
N TRP A 258 0.51 -31.71 -8.15
CA TRP A 258 -0.69 -32.26 -7.52
C TRP A 258 -0.77 -31.86 -6.04
N LYS A 259 -1.94 -32.05 -5.42
CA LYS A 259 -2.16 -31.80 -3.97
C LYS A 259 -1.14 -32.46 -3.06
N ASN A 260 -0.64 -33.65 -3.42
CA ASN A 260 0.38 -34.38 -2.67
C ASN A 260 1.80 -33.84 -2.88
N GLY A 261 1.99 -32.82 -3.71
CA GLY A 261 3.27 -32.20 -4.02
C GLY A 261 4.05 -32.82 -5.18
N GLU A 262 3.61 -33.97 -5.72
CA GLU A 262 4.26 -34.64 -6.87
C GLU A 262 4.08 -33.78 -8.12
N VAL A 263 5.11 -33.79 -8.98
CA VAL A 263 5.05 -33.14 -10.29
C VAL A 263 4.08 -33.89 -11.20
N ALA A 264 3.15 -33.15 -11.78
CA ALA A 264 2.17 -33.68 -12.70
C ALA A 264 2.78 -33.85 -14.09
N VAL A 265 2.58 -35.02 -14.70
CA VAL A 265 2.92 -35.27 -16.11
C VAL A 265 1.64 -35.17 -16.93
N LEU A 266 1.55 -34.15 -17.78
CA LEU A 266 0.44 -33.97 -18.71
C LEU A 266 0.76 -34.60 -20.06
N LYS A 267 -0.16 -35.42 -20.56
CA LYS A 267 -0.10 -36.01 -21.92
C LYS A 267 -1.10 -35.29 -22.82
N SER A 268 -0.62 -34.70 -23.90
CA SER A 268 -1.48 -34.13 -24.94
C SER A 268 -2.35 -35.18 -25.60
N LYS A 269 -3.65 -34.91 -25.74
CA LYS A 269 -4.64 -35.79 -26.38
C LYS A 269 -5.07 -35.27 -27.75
N LYS A 270 -5.41 -33.99 -27.81
CA LYS A 270 -5.79 -33.31 -29.03
C LYS A 270 -5.07 -31.98 -29.11
N ILE A 271 -4.66 -31.63 -30.30
CA ILE A 271 -4.05 -30.35 -30.64
C ILE A 271 -4.72 -29.81 -31.89
N LYS A 272 -5.23 -28.59 -31.82
CA LYS A 272 -5.89 -27.91 -32.97
C LYS A 272 -5.37 -26.49 -33.08
N LEU A 273 -4.84 -26.14 -34.20
CA LEU A 273 -4.49 -24.77 -34.56
C LEU A 273 -5.70 -24.06 -35.18
N ASN A 274 -6.00 -22.87 -34.70
CA ASN A 274 -7.01 -22.00 -35.27
C ASN A 274 -6.50 -20.54 -35.24
N GLY A 275 -6.14 -20.00 -36.39
CA GLY A 275 -5.43 -18.73 -36.48
C GLY A 275 -4.10 -18.77 -35.73
N ASP A 276 -3.86 -17.81 -34.85
CA ASP A 276 -2.67 -17.70 -34.03
C ASP A 276 -2.78 -18.43 -32.67
N THR A 277 -3.86 -19.22 -32.48
CA THR A 277 -4.13 -19.91 -31.24
C THR A 277 -4.08 -21.43 -31.41
N LEU A 278 -3.25 -22.06 -30.59
CA LEU A 278 -3.11 -23.50 -30.47
C LEU A 278 -3.94 -24.00 -29.31
N PHE A 279 -5.09 -24.61 -29.58
CA PHE A 279 -5.94 -25.24 -28.56
C PHE A 279 -5.46 -26.67 -28.31
N PHE A 280 -5.55 -27.12 -27.06
CA PHE A 280 -5.24 -28.49 -26.71
C PHE A 280 -6.13 -29.04 -25.59
N GLU A 281 -6.28 -30.36 -25.63
CA GLU A 281 -6.76 -31.16 -24.51
C GLU A 281 -5.58 -32.01 -23.99
N ALA A 282 -5.46 -32.09 -22.67
CA ALA A 282 -4.42 -32.91 -22.04
C ALA A 282 -5.01 -33.69 -20.85
N GLU A 283 -4.28 -34.69 -20.41
CA GLU A 283 -4.71 -35.46 -19.24
C GLU A 283 -3.49 -35.78 -18.38
N GLY A 284 -3.68 -35.69 -17.07
CA GLY A 284 -2.76 -36.17 -16.06
C GLY A 284 -3.32 -37.37 -15.30
N ASN A 285 -2.51 -38.03 -14.49
CA ASN A 285 -2.93 -39.11 -13.60
C ASN A 285 -2.62 -38.75 -12.17
N TYR A 286 -3.66 -38.69 -11.34
CA TYR A 286 -3.53 -38.43 -9.91
C TYR A 286 -4.27 -39.52 -9.12
N GLN A 287 -3.55 -40.21 -8.24
CA GLN A 287 -4.10 -41.32 -7.44
C GLN A 287 -4.88 -42.36 -8.29
N ASN A 288 -4.32 -42.77 -9.42
CA ASN A 288 -4.92 -43.70 -10.39
C ASN A 288 -6.22 -43.21 -11.06
N LYS A 289 -6.53 -41.93 -10.94
CA LYS A 289 -7.66 -41.29 -11.65
C LYS A 289 -7.12 -40.34 -12.73
N ARG A 290 -7.78 -40.38 -13.88
CA ARG A 290 -7.52 -39.45 -14.97
C ARG A 290 -8.11 -38.10 -14.66
N VAL A 291 -7.28 -37.07 -14.76
CA VAL A 291 -7.70 -35.66 -14.57
C VAL A 291 -7.56 -34.97 -15.92
N PRO A 292 -8.67 -34.56 -16.53
CA PRO A 292 -8.64 -33.92 -17.84
C PRO A 292 -8.43 -32.40 -17.69
N PHE A 293 -7.63 -31.85 -18.61
CA PHE A 293 -7.34 -30.43 -18.76
C PHE A 293 -7.61 -29.98 -20.18
N LYS A 294 -7.95 -28.70 -20.34
CA LYS A 294 -7.91 -28.02 -21.63
C LYS A 294 -7.12 -26.73 -21.49
N GLY A 295 -6.63 -26.24 -22.58
CA GLY A 295 -5.87 -25.01 -22.59
C GLY A 295 -5.57 -24.53 -23.99
N TRP A 296 -4.81 -23.45 -24.04
CA TRP A 296 -4.36 -22.89 -25.31
C TRP A 296 -3.04 -22.15 -25.14
N TYR A 297 -2.33 -22.03 -26.24
CA TYR A 297 -1.23 -21.10 -26.45
C TYR A 297 -1.60 -20.12 -27.54
N THR A 298 -1.27 -18.86 -27.38
CA THR A 298 -1.39 -17.86 -28.43
C THR A 298 -0.20 -16.91 -28.40
N ILE A 299 0.10 -16.30 -29.52
CA ILE A 299 1.01 -15.19 -29.57
C ILE A 299 0.19 -13.89 -29.61
N ALA A 300 0.48 -12.99 -28.72
CA ALA A 300 -0.16 -11.69 -28.63
C ALA A 300 0.92 -10.62 -28.61
N GLN A 301 1.01 -9.80 -29.66
CA GLN A 301 2.16 -8.92 -29.87
C GLN A 301 3.47 -9.74 -29.81
N LYS A 302 4.44 -9.37 -28.97
CA LYS A 302 5.67 -10.15 -28.76
C LYS A 302 5.57 -11.23 -27.69
N SER A 303 4.45 -11.32 -26.99
CA SER A 303 4.30 -12.21 -25.83
C SER A 303 3.68 -13.55 -26.21
N LEU A 304 4.23 -14.62 -25.64
CA LEU A 304 3.57 -15.93 -25.64
C LEU A 304 2.65 -16.03 -24.44
N VAL A 305 1.36 -16.26 -24.71
CA VAL A 305 0.33 -16.40 -23.68
C VAL A 305 -0.11 -17.84 -23.58
N PHE A 306 -0.09 -18.38 -22.37
CA PHE A 306 -0.46 -19.75 -22.04
C PHE A 306 -1.64 -19.78 -21.09
N HIS A 307 -2.66 -20.60 -21.42
CA HIS A 307 -3.79 -20.84 -20.53
C HIS A 307 -3.95 -22.33 -20.26
N LEU A 308 -4.28 -22.66 -19.01
CA LEU A 308 -4.56 -24.02 -18.57
C LEU A 308 -5.70 -24.04 -17.54
N GLU A 309 -6.67 -24.93 -17.75
CA GLU A 309 -7.78 -25.14 -16.81
C GLU A 309 -8.13 -26.63 -16.63
N GLU A 310 -8.57 -26.96 -15.42
CA GLU A 310 -9.08 -28.30 -15.09
C GLU A 310 -10.55 -28.41 -15.51
N ILE A 311 -10.91 -29.42 -16.31
CA ILE A 311 -12.25 -29.53 -16.90
C ILE A 311 -13.32 -29.95 -15.89
N GLN A 312 -12.99 -30.81 -14.95
CA GLN A 312 -13.96 -31.41 -14.00
C GLN A 312 -14.19 -30.58 -12.72
N GLU A 313 -13.50 -29.47 -12.58
CA GLU A 313 -13.63 -28.56 -11.43
C GLU A 313 -13.50 -29.24 -10.04
N VAL A 314 -12.71 -30.30 -9.93
CA VAL A 314 -12.50 -31.04 -8.67
C VAL A 314 -11.42 -30.42 -7.79
N GLY A 315 -10.52 -29.68 -8.38
CA GLY A 315 -9.40 -29.04 -7.70
C GLY A 315 -8.34 -30.06 -7.24
N ASN A 316 -7.62 -30.66 -8.16
CA ASN A 316 -6.56 -31.63 -7.87
C ASN A 316 -5.16 -31.01 -7.84
N VAL A 317 -5.03 -29.78 -8.27
CA VAL A 317 -3.77 -29.06 -8.43
C VAL A 317 -3.42 -28.27 -7.17
N ARG A 318 -2.14 -28.29 -6.80
CA ARG A 318 -1.57 -27.46 -5.73
C ARG A 318 -0.91 -26.22 -6.26
N SER A 319 -0.16 -26.31 -7.36
CA SER A 319 0.50 -25.15 -7.96
C SER A 319 0.82 -25.32 -9.43
N LEU A 320 1.00 -24.18 -10.10
CA LEU A 320 1.50 -24.08 -11.46
C LEU A 320 2.63 -23.05 -11.49
N SER A 321 3.83 -23.44 -11.92
CA SER A 321 5.02 -22.58 -12.04
C SER A 321 5.09 -21.91 -13.41
N THR A 322 5.61 -20.67 -13.42
CA THR A 322 5.97 -19.96 -14.66
C THR A 322 7.12 -20.64 -15.42
N GLY A 323 7.92 -21.42 -14.71
CA GLY A 323 9.22 -21.90 -15.16
C GLY A 323 10.36 -20.98 -14.75
N MET A 324 11.58 -21.31 -15.16
CA MET A 324 12.78 -20.55 -14.80
C MET A 324 13.77 -20.47 -15.97
N ILE A 325 14.59 -19.41 -15.94
CA ILE A 325 15.69 -19.17 -16.86
C ILE A 325 16.98 -19.16 -16.06
N ALA A 326 18.00 -19.92 -16.49
CA ALA A 326 19.34 -19.82 -15.92
C ALA A 326 19.95 -18.46 -16.28
N VAL A 327 20.42 -17.73 -15.27
CA VAL A 327 21.03 -16.41 -15.45
C VAL A 327 22.52 -16.59 -15.65
N ASP A 328 23.04 -16.05 -16.75
CA ASP A 328 24.48 -16.04 -17.04
C ASP A 328 25.19 -14.86 -16.32
N LYS A 329 26.52 -14.77 -16.49
CA LYS A 329 27.35 -13.76 -15.83
C LYS A 329 27.05 -12.31 -16.26
N GLU A 330 26.43 -12.13 -17.44
CA GLU A 330 26.09 -10.84 -18.00
C GLU A 330 24.60 -10.52 -17.79
N GLY A 331 23.82 -11.45 -17.24
CA GLY A 331 22.41 -11.31 -16.97
C GLY A 331 22.15 -10.26 -15.87
N ILE A 332 21.24 -9.34 -16.13
CA ILE A 332 20.83 -8.27 -15.21
C ILE A 332 19.40 -8.51 -14.78
N GLN A 333 19.17 -8.58 -13.47
CA GLN A 333 17.84 -8.63 -12.89
C GLN A 333 17.52 -7.28 -12.25
N THR A 334 16.44 -6.64 -12.71
CA THR A 334 16.01 -5.33 -12.22
C THR A 334 14.66 -5.45 -11.52
N LEU A 335 14.54 -4.93 -10.29
CA LEU A 335 13.27 -4.85 -9.57
C LEU A 335 12.41 -3.72 -10.13
N ILE A 336 11.10 -3.91 -10.07
CA ILE A 336 10.11 -2.92 -10.49
C ILE A 336 9.59 -2.21 -9.23
N PRO A 337 9.82 -0.89 -9.07
CA PRO A 337 9.24 -0.12 -7.98
C PRO A 337 7.70 -0.21 -7.99
N PHE A 338 7.09 -0.15 -6.80
CA PHE A 338 5.64 -0.26 -6.56
C PHE A 338 5.00 -1.62 -6.88
N LEU A 339 5.64 -2.50 -7.63
CA LEU A 339 5.09 -3.81 -7.98
C LEU A 339 5.37 -4.84 -6.88
N LYS A 340 4.64 -4.76 -5.78
CA LYS A 340 4.70 -5.69 -4.65
C LYS A 340 3.61 -6.76 -4.75
N TYR A 341 3.95 -8.03 -4.50
CA TYR A 341 2.99 -9.12 -4.45
C TYR A 341 2.55 -9.41 -3.01
N TYR A 342 3.51 -9.74 -2.15
CA TYR A 342 3.29 -10.02 -0.74
C TYR A 342 4.46 -9.47 0.08
N GLY A 343 4.18 -8.67 1.11
CA GLY A 343 5.25 -8.00 1.84
C GLY A 343 6.18 -7.24 0.90
N ASP A 344 7.47 -7.56 0.95
CA ASP A 344 8.48 -6.99 0.04
C ASP A 344 8.80 -7.86 -1.18
N ASP A 345 8.06 -8.95 -1.39
CA ASP A 345 8.24 -9.77 -2.58
C ASP A 345 7.83 -9.02 -3.83
N ARG A 346 8.78 -8.92 -4.78
CA ARG A 346 8.62 -8.20 -6.05
C ARG A 346 9.02 -9.10 -7.20
N PRO A 347 8.25 -9.12 -8.27
CA PRO A 347 8.76 -9.64 -9.53
C PRO A 347 9.86 -8.71 -10.06
N GLY A 348 10.76 -9.29 -10.82
CA GLY A 348 11.81 -8.57 -11.53
C GLY A 348 11.69 -8.74 -13.03
N ILE A 349 12.53 -8.00 -13.75
CA ILE A 349 12.77 -8.14 -15.18
C ILE A 349 14.17 -8.73 -15.33
N LEU A 350 14.33 -9.75 -16.17
CA LEU A 350 15.63 -10.26 -16.59
C LEU A 350 16.01 -9.60 -17.91
N TYR A 351 17.20 -9.00 -17.98
CA TYR A 351 17.88 -8.70 -19.24
C TYR A 351 19.01 -9.68 -19.47
N GLN A 352 18.98 -10.42 -20.56
CA GLN A 352 20.00 -11.39 -20.93
C GLN A 352 19.96 -11.66 -22.43
N ASN A 353 21.14 -11.69 -23.07
CA ASN A 353 21.28 -12.02 -24.50
C ASN A 353 20.42 -11.10 -25.42
N ASP A 354 20.48 -9.80 -25.17
CA ASP A 354 19.76 -8.72 -25.89
C ASP A 354 18.24 -8.71 -25.73
N LEU A 355 17.70 -9.50 -24.81
CA LEU A 355 16.27 -9.58 -24.54
C LEU A 355 15.94 -9.29 -23.07
N PHE A 356 14.90 -8.53 -22.88
CA PHE A 356 14.19 -8.42 -21.60
C PHE A 356 13.13 -9.51 -21.51
N THR A 357 12.96 -10.09 -20.34
CA THR A 357 11.95 -11.11 -20.05
C THR A 357 11.24 -10.79 -18.74
N PHE A 358 9.91 -10.87 -18.77
CA PHE A 358 9.04 -10.76 -17.63
C PHE A 358 7.94 -11.84 -17.70
N MET A 359 7.76 -12.62 -16.65
CA MET A 359 6.76 -13.69 -16.61
C MET A 359 5.77 -13.42 -15.49
N ILE A 360 4.46 -13.47 -15.77
CA ILE A 360 3.43 -13.11 -14.80
C ILE A 360 2.12 -13.84 -15.10
N PHE A 361 1.41 -14.27 -14.03
CA PHE A 361 0.04 -14.75 -14.14
C PHE A 361 -0.98 -13.60 -14.23
N ASP A 362 -2.10 -13.86 -14.89
CA ASP A 362 -3.25 -12.96 -14.90
C ASP A 362 -3.87 -12.93 -13.50
N TRP A 363 -3.54 -11.90 -12.73
CA TRP A 363 -4.02 -11.75 -11.35
C TRP A 363 -5.50 -11.39 -11.23
N TYR A 364 -6.14 -10.92 -12.28
CA TYR A 364 -7.56 -10.58 -12.28
C TYR A 364 -8.48 -11.79 -12.39
N LYS A 365 -8.02 -12.87 -13.03
CA LYS A 365 -8.82 -14.06 -13.35
C LYS A 365 -8.38 -15.33 -12.63
N THR A 366 -7.25 -15.30 -11.95
CA THR A 366 -6.71 -16.45 -11.24
C THR A 366 -7.71 -17.09 -10.28
N HIS A 367 -7.76 -18.41 -10.25
CA HIS A 367 -8.46 -19.17 -9.20
C HIS A 367 -7.54 -19.55 -8.04
N ALA A 368 -6.27 -19.21 -8.12
CA ALA A 368 -5.30 -19.47 -7.06
C ALA A 368 -5.58 -18.65 -5.80
N SER A 369 -5.12 -19.17 -4.68
CA SER A 369 -5.11 -18.46 -3.40
C SER A 369 -4.05 -17.37 -3.36
N SER A 370 -2.96 -17.57 -4.10
CA SER A 370 -1.90 -16.58 -4.29
C SER A 370 -1.18 -16.78 -5.60
N VAL A 371 -0.67 -15.68 -6.15
CA VAL A 371 0.39 -15.67 -7.15
C VAL A 371 1.63 -15.10 -6.49
N THR A 372 2.74 -15.85 -6.52
CA THR A 372 4.00 -15.44 -5.89
C THR A 372 4.89 -14.76 -6.89
N ALA A 373 5.73 -13.84 -6.43
CA ALA A 373 6.83 -13.32 -7.22
C ALA A 373 7.93 -14.38 -7.37
N GLY A 374 8.81 -14.18 -8.33
CA GLY A 374 9.97 -15.03 -8.53
C GLY A 374 10.95 -14.96 -7.34
N ALA A 375 11.64 -16.05 -7.08
CA ALA A 375 12.68 -16.10 -6.08
C ALA A 375 13.85 -15.16 -6.45
N LYS A 376 14.38 -14.45 -5.46
CA LYS A 376 15.59 -13.64 -5.63
C LYS A 376 16.80 -14.57 -5.66
N SER A 377 17.33 -14.85 -6.84
CA SER A 377 18.55 -15.63 -7.05
C SER A 377 19.42 -14.96 -8.11
N ALA A 378 20.71 -14.88 -7.88
CA ALA A 378 21.66 -14.39 -8.90
C ALA A 378 21.79 -15.37 -10.09
N GLU A 379 21.46 -16.63 -9.89
CA GLU A 379 21.70 -17.70 -10.87
C GLU A 379 20.44 -18.11 -11.63
N VAL A 380 19.26 -17.76 -11.10
CA VAL A 380 17.98 -18.21 -11.65
C VAL A 380 16.97 -17.08 -11.63
N PHE A 381 16.31 -16.87 -12.77
CA PHE A 381 15.17 -15.99 -12.91
C PHE A 381 13.89 -16.81 -13.05
N THR A 382 12.83 -16.41 -12.33
CA THR A 382 11.49 -17.01 -12.42
C THR A 382 10.43 -15.94 -12.21
N GLY A 383 9.23 -16.14 -12.77
CA GLY A 383 8.06 -15.29 -12.52
C GLY A 383 7.23 -15.74 -11.30
N GLY A 384 7.58 -16.85 -10.64
CA GLY A 384 6.88 -17.38 -9.49
C GLY A 384 5.89 -18.49 -9.80
N GLU A 385 4.89 -18.65 -8.92
CA GLU A 385 3.88 -19.71 -8.97
C GLU A 385 2.48 -19.17 -8.68
N ALA A 386 1.47 -19.80 -9.31
CA ALA A 386 0.09 -19.75 -8.85
C ALA A 386 -0.14 -20.90 -7.87
N VAL A 387 -0.54 -20.60 -6.63
CA VAL A 387 -0.62 -21.57 -5.52
C VAL A 387 -2.07 -21.71 -5.03
N TYR A 388 -2.50 -22.97 -4.93
CA TYR A 388 -3.84 -23.37 -4.50
C TYR A 388 -3.78 -23.92 -3.09
N ILE A 389 -4.37 -23.23 -2.14
CA ILE A 389 -4.48 -23.64 -0.73
C ILE A 389 -5.92 -24.17 -0.52
N PRO A 390 -6.11 -25.27 0.25
CA PRO A 390 -7.45 -25.79 0.49
C PRO A 390 -8.32 -24.82 1.30
N LYS A 391 -9.60 -24.84 1.00
CA LYS A 391 -10.65 -24.23 1.84
C LYS A 391 -10.80 -24.99 3.15
N THR A 392 -11.53 -24.42 4.09
CA THR A 392 -11.80 -25.04 5.40
C THR A 392 -12.53 -26.38 5.33
N ASP A 393 -13.13 -26.76 4.19
CA ASP A 393 -13.70 -28.07 3.91
C ASP A 393 -12.67 -29.07 3.31
N GLY A 394 -11.41 -28.66 3.18
CA GLY A 394 -10.33 -29.47 2.60
C GLY A 394 -10.29 -29.50 1.08
N LYS A 395 -11.22 -28.88 0.38
CA LYS A 395 -11.26 -28.84 -1.08
C LYS A 395 -10.45 -27.67 -1.62
N HIS A 396 -9.68 -27.93 -2.69
CA HIS A 396 -9.03 -26.89 -3.47
C HIS A 396 -10.01 -26.30 -4.51
N ASN A 397 -9.71 -25.10 -4.98
CA ASN A 397 -10.32 -24.61 -6.21
C ASN A 397 -9.72 -25.34 -7.41
N SER A 398 -10.47 -25.45 -8.49
CA SER A 398 -9.97 -26.00 -9.74
C SER A 398 -8.97 -25.07 -10.41
N LEU A 399 -7.96 -25.64 -11.05
CA LEU A 399 -6.97 -24.86 -11.80
C LEU A 399 -7.64 -24.02 -12.88
N TYR A 400 -7.34 -22.74 -12.90
CA TYR A 400 -7.71 -21.80 -13.97
C TYR A 400 -6.69 -20.67 -14.00
N GLU A 401 -5.68 -20.80 -14.89
CA GLU A 401 -4.58 -19.83 -14.95
C GLU A 401 -4.25 -19.41 -16.37
N THR A 402 -3.91 -18.15 -16.53
CA THR A 402 -3.31 -17.58 -17.73
C THR A 402 -1.95 -17.01 -17.37
N LEU A 403 -0.92 -17.46 -18.06
CA LEU A 403 0.47 -17.03 -17.91
C LEU A 403 0.88 -16.21 -19.12
N PHE A 404 1.47 -15.05 -18.87
CA PHE A 404 2.08 -14.20 -19.88
C PHE A 404 3.61 -14.34 -19.80
N ILE A 405 4.22 -14.71 -20.90
CA ILE A 405 5.67 -14.78 -21.08
C ILE A 405 6.03 -13.64 -22.04
N ASN A 406 6.43 -12.52 -21.46
CA ASN A 406 6.72 -11.30 -22.19
C ASN A 406 8.21 -11.22 -22.48
N VAL A 407 8.58 -11.19 -23.76
CA VAL A 407 9.97 -11.09 -24.20
C VAL A 407 10.09 -10.01 -25.27
N SER A 408 11.03 -9.11 -25.11
CA SER A 408 11.30 -8.05 -26.09
C SER A 408 12.72 -7.50 -25.96
N PRO A 409 13.34 -6.94 -27.01
CA PRO A 409 14.52 -6.10 -26.90
C PRO A 409 14.25 -4.74 -26.23
N ASP A 410 12.99 -4.35 -26.05
CA ASP A 410 12.56 -3.11 -25.36
C ASP A 410 11.85 -3.45 -24.05
N VAL A 411 12.35 -2.87 -22.93
CA VAL A 411 11.80 -3.08 -21.58
C VAL A 411 10.34 -2.65 -21.44
N HIS A 412 9.91 -1.63 -22.13
CA HIS A 412 8.53 -1.13 -22.08
C HIS A 412 7.52 -2.16 -22.60
N GLU A 413 7.96 -3.05 -23.48
CA GLU A 413 7.12 -4.10 -24.06
C GLU A 413 7.03 -5.36 -23.21
N VAL A 414 7.72 -5.41 -22.07
CA VAL A 414 7.58 -6.51 -21.08
C VAL A 414 6.95 -6.06 -19.77
N LEU A 415 6.90 -4.76 -19.50
CA LEU A 415 6.30 -4.21 -18.28
C LEU A 415 4.78 -4.48 -18.26
N PRO A 416 4.23 -4.93 -17.10
CA PRO A 416 2.80 -5.12 -16.97
C PRO A 416 2.06 -3.78 -17.03
N THR A 417 0.83 -3.81 -17.52
CA THR A 417 -0.09 -2.67 -17.50
C THR A 417 -1.29 -2.99 -16.62
N VAL A 418 -1.87 -1.96 -15.99
CA VAL A 418 -3.12 -2.06 -15.25
C VAL A 418 -4.26 -1.67 -16.18
N ASP A 419 -5.28 -2.52 -16.27
CA ASP A 419 -6.36 -2.38 -17.25
C ASP A 419 -7.43 -1.36 -16.85
N ASN A 420 -7.40 -0.88 -15.62
CA ASN A 420 -8.40 0.06 -15.12
C ASN A 420 -8.23 1.45 -15.76
N PRO A 421 -9.32 2.15 -16.09
CA PRO A 421 -9.24 3.50 -16.62
C PRO A 421 -8.64 4.47 -15.59
N ALA A 422 -8.12 5.58 -16.06
CA ALA A 422 -7.69 6.66 -15.19
C ALA A 422 -8.87 7.17 -14.35
N SER A 423 -8.59 7.57 -13.10
CA SER A 423 -9.61 8.09 -12.20
C SER A 423 -10.35 9.29 -12.80
N PRO A 424 -11.70 9.35 -12.71
CA PRO A 424 -12.47 10.52 -13.09
C PRO A 424 -12.23 11.73 -12.16
N MET A 425 -11.61 11.51 -11.00
CA MET A 425 -11.33 12.56 -10.00
C MET A 425 -9.96 13.24 -10.19
N ARG A 426 -9.24 12.89 -11.26
CA ARG A 426 -7.89 13.40 -11.55
C ARG A 426 -7.80 14.92 -11.49
N SER A 427 -8.72 15.64 -12.14
CA SER A 427 -8.72 17.10 -12.16
C SER A 427 -9.01 17.75 -10.80
N ILE A 428 -9.71 17.04 -9.91
CA ILE A 428 -10.07 17.57 -8.58
C ILE A 428 -8.85 17.65 -7.67
N GLN A 429 -7.90 16.74 -7.81
CA GLN A 429 -6.74 16.62 -6.92
C GLN A 429 -5.43 17.06 -7.56
N ALA A 430 -5.40 17.29 -8.87
CA ALA A 430 -4.18 17.60 -9.61
C ALA A 430 -3.47 18.87 -9.12
N ASP A 431 -4.21 19.88 -8.69
CA ASP A 431 -3.68 21.16 -8.20
C ASP A 431 -3.52 21.25 -6.67
N ARG A 432 -3.72 20.13 -5.94
CA ARG A 432 -3.75 20.09 -4.47
C ARG A 432 -2.68 19.16 -3.91
N LEU A 433 -2.12 19.54 -2.76
CA LEU A 433 -1.26 18.67 -1.98
C LEU A 433 -2.08 17.98 -0.88
N TRP A 434 -1.59 16.82 -0.45
CA TRP A 434 -2.23 16.01 0.58
C TRP A 434 -1.71 16.36 1.99
N ALA A 435 -2.60 16.35 2.98
CA ALA A 435 -2.26 16.52 4.38
C ALA A 435 -3.00 15.53 5.28
N ILE A 436 -2.42 15.23 6.42
CA ILE A 436 -2.96 14.34 7.44
C ILE A 436 -2.98 15.09 8.76
N ASN A 437 -4.07 14.96 9.52
CA ASN A 437 -4.15 15.45 10.90
C ASN A 437 -5.13 14.59 11.72
N GLY A 438 -5.21 14.83 13.03
CA GLY A 438 -6.08 14.09 13.94
C GLY A 438 -6.16 14.74 15.32
N GLY A 439 -6.82 14.03 16.25
CA GLY A 439 -7.00 14.50 17.61
C GLY A 439 -8.27 15.31 17.84
N SER A 440 -8.50 15.70 19.09
CA SER A 440 -9.71 16.42 19.52
C SER A 440 -9.47 17.89 19.88
N ASP A 441 -8.25 18.40 19.68
CA ASP A 441 -7.94 19.81 19.91
C ASP A 441 -8.33 20.68 18.71
N LEU A 442 -9.57 21.13 18.67
CA LEU A 442 -10.07 21.97 17.58
C LEU A 442 -9.31 23.30 17.40
N ASN A 443 -8.72 23.82 18.46
CA ASN A 443 -7.89 25.02 18.39
C ASN A 443 -6.58 24.74 17.63
N GLY A 444 -5.86 23.70 18.04
CA GLY A 444 -4.63 23.29 17.36
C GLY A 444 -4.88 22.92 15.90
N LEU A 445 -5.94 22.17 15.62
CA LEU A 445 -6.36 21.82 14.26
C LEU A 445 -6.69 23.07 13.42
N GLY A 446 -7.42 24.03 13.98
CA GLY A 446 -7.75 25.30 13.33
C GLY A 446 -6.52 26.18 13.07
N GLN A 447 -5.58 26.24 14.03
CA GLN A 447 -4.31 26.95 13.87
C GLN A 447 -3.43 26.32 12.77
N PHE A 448 -3.45 25.00 12.59
CA PHE A 448 -2.76 24.34 11.49
C PHE A 448 -3.28 24.83 10.13
N VAL A 449 -4.60 24.86 9.95
CA VAL A 449 -5.22 25.32 8.69
C VAL A 449 -4.93 26.81 8.45
N THR A 450 -5.24 27.66 9.42
CA THR A 450 -5.06 29.12 9.28
C THR A 450 -3.60 29.52 9.20
N GLY A 451 -2.71 28.83 9.94
CA GLY A 451 -1.28 29.06 9.92
C GLY A 451 -0.63 28.73 8.57
N LEU A 452 -1.03 27.64 7.95
CA LEU A 452 -0.55 27.31 6.59
C LEU A 452 -1.17 28.22 5.52
N ARG A 453 -2.46 28.56 5.66
CA ARG A 453 -3.13 29.52 4.78
C ARG A 453 -2.46 30.89 4.82
N SER A 454 -2.13 31.40 5.99
CA SER A 454 -1.42 32.69 6.14
C SER A 454 -0.02 32.68 5.50
N LYS A 455 0.54 31.49 5.29
CA LYS A 455 1.82 31.30 4.57
C LYS A 455 1.63 30.93 3.09
N GLY A 456 0.46 31.15 2.51
CA GLY A 456 0.20 30.95 1.09
C GLY A 456 -0.15 29.51 0.68
N VAL A 457 -0.32 28.59 1.61
CA VAL A 457 -0.73 27.20 1.33
C VAL A 457 -2.25 27.10 1.19
N GLU A 458 -2.76 27.17 -0.02
CA GLU A 458 -4.19 27.31 -0.31
C GLU A 458 -4.87 26.04 -0.80
N LYS A 459 -4.21 25.29 -1.66
CA LYS A 459 -4.76 24.11 -2.34
C LYS A 459 -4.35 22.83 -1.63
N VAL A 460 -5.18 22.37 -0.71
CA VAL A 460 -4.93 21.21 0.14
C VAL A 460 -6.12 20.26 0.15
N THR A 461 -5.82 18.98 0.17
CA THR A 461 -6.74 17.88 0.50
C THR A 461 -6.30 17.31 1.84
N ILE A 462 -7.09 17.49 2.90
CA ILE A 462 -6.74 17.03 4.25
C ILE A 462 -7.63 15.89 4.72
N ARG A 463 -7.02 14.89 5.34
CA ARG A 463 -7.69 13.78 5.99
C ARG A 463 -7.55 13.90 7.50
N TYR A 464 -8.66 13.76 8.21
CA TYR A 464 -8.66 13.64 9.66
C TYR A 464 -8.79 12.18 10.11
N HIS A 465 -8.00 11.85 11.13
CA HIS A 465 -7.97 10.50 11.71
C HIS A 465 -9.28 10.18 12.46
N GLU A 466 -9.51 8.91 12.83
CA GLU A 466 -10.76 8.48 13.48
C GLU A 466 -10.98 9.13 14.85
N ASP A 467 -9.92 9.42 15.59
CA ASP A 467 -9.98 10.08 16.90
C ASP A 467 -10.55 11.51 16.85
N PHE A 468 -10.65 12.12 15.68
CA PHE A 468 -11.33 13.37 15.45
C PHE A 468 -12.86 13.23 15.44
N TRP A 469 -13.40 12.22 14.75
CA TRP A 469 -14.82 12.22 14.42
C TRP A 469 -15.65 11.15 15.14
N ARG A 470 -15.03 10.07 15.62
CA ARG A 470 -15.76 8.99 16.30
C ARG A 470 -15.09 8.52 17.59
N GLU A 471 -15.85 7.77 18.40
CA GLU A 471 -15.36 7.15 19.62
C GLU A 471 -14.43 5.96 19.32
N GLY A 472 -13.41 5.81 20.15
CA GLY A 472 -12.46 4.70 20.12
C GLY A 472 -11.39 4.89 19.03
N GLY A 473 -10.35 4.16 19.06
CA GLY A 473 -9.26 4.20 18.08
C GLY A 473 -9.57 3.38 16.81
N GLU A 474 -8.56 3.12 16.03
CA GLU A 474 -8.59 2.36 14.77
C GLU A 474 -9.37 1.04 14.88
N SER A 475 -9.37 0.41 16.06
CA SER A 475 -10.06 -0.86 16.29
C SER A 475 -11.59 -0.78 16.29
N TYR A 476 -12.18 0.42 16.29
CA TYR A 476 -13.63 0.61 16.28
C TYR A 476 -14.17 1.00 14.90
N THR A 477 -13.60 0.45 13.87
CA THR A 477 -13.80 0.86 12.47
C THR A 477 -15.25 0.79 11.98
N PHE A 478 -16.07 -0.10 12.49
CA PHE A 478 -17.48 -0.28 12.08
C PHE A 478 -18.48 0.48 12.95
N LYS A 479 -18.05 1.51 13.64
CA LYS A 479 -18.86 2.26 14.60
C LYS A 479 -19.13 3.68 14.10
N LEU A 480 -20.34 4.18 14.35
CA LEU A 480 -20.75 5.56 14.02
C LEU A 480 -20.90 6.45 15.27
N THR A 481 -20.57 5.94 16.45
CA THR A 481 -20.63 6.72 17.69
C THR A 481 -19.64 7.89 17.58
N PRO A 482 -20.11 9.14 17.73
CA PRO A 482 -19.25 10.31 17.63
C PRO A 482 -18.17 10.34 18.69
N ASN A 483 -17.12 11.12 18.44
CA ASN A 483 -16.13 11.45 19.46
C ASN A 483 -16.82 12.05 20.70
N PRO A 484 -16.68 11.45 21.89
CA PRO A 484 -17.38 11.90 23.10
C PRO A 484 -16.90 13.26 23.60
N GLN A 485 -15.69 13.71 23.22
CA GLN A 485 -15.16 15.02 23.61
C GLN A 485 -15.71 16.15 22.72
N LEU A 486 -15.92 15.87 21.43
CA LEU A 486 -16.35 16.87 20.46
C LEU A 486 -17.86 16.83 20.18
N GLY A 487 -18.45 15.65 20.06
CA GLY A 487 -19.81 15.46 19.56
C GLY A 487 -19.96 15.79 18.08
N ILE A 488 -21.13 15.48 17.50
CA ILE A 488 -21.39 15.64 16.06
C ILE A 488 -21.30 17.11 15.62
N GLU A 489 -21.93 18.01 16.35
CA GLU A 489 -22.07 19.41 15.93
C GLU A 489 -20.73 20.16 15.81
N ASN A 490 -19.80 19.92 16.74
CA ASN A 490 -18.49 20.57 16.69
C ASN A 490 -17.65 20.01 15.53
N VAL A 491 -17.72 18.71 15.27
CA VAL A 491 -17.07 18.10 14.11
C VAL A 491 -17.65 18.68 12.81
N GLN A 492 -18.97 18.79 12.69
CA GLN A 492 -19.64 19.40 11.52
C GLN A 492 -19.22 20.85 11.30
N LYS A 493 -19.20 21.67 12.37
CA LYS A 493 -18.77 23.08 12.30
C LYS A 493 -17.30 23.18 11.85
N TYR A 494 -16.45 22.30 12.36
CA TYR A 494 -15.04 22.29 11.98
C TYR A 494 -14.83 21.84 10.52
N ILE A 495 -15.54 20.82 10.06
CA ILE A 495 -15.50 20.41 8.65
C ILE A 495 -15.93 21.56 7.73
N GLN A 496 -16.98 22.30 8.11
CA GLN A 496 -17.40 23.48 7.35
C GLN A 496 -16.34 24.58 7.36
N PHE A 497 -15.71 24.85 8.50
CA PHE A 497 -14.58 25.79 8.60
C PHE A 497 -13.42 25.41 7.64
N VAL A 498 -13.05 24.13 7.55
CA VAL A 498 -12.00 23.67 6.62
C VAL A 498 -12.42 23.92 5.16
N LYS A 499 -13.68 23.63 4.82
CA LYS A 499 -14.25 23.89 3.47
C LYS A 499 -14.30 25.39 3.14
N ASP A 500 -14.65 26.23 4.09
CA ASP A 500 -14.67 27.69 3.94
C ASP A 500 -13.26 28.27 3.70
N ASN A 501 -12.23 27.53 4.09
CA ASN A 501 -10.83 27.83 3.76
C ASN A 501 -10.39 27.27 2.40
N ASP A 502 -11.30 26.81 1.56
CA ASP A 502 -11.05 26.21 0.23
C ASP A 502 -10.19 24.94 0.26
N TRP A 503 -10.09 24.29 1.41
CA TRP A 503 -9.47 22.98 1.55
C TRP A 503 -10.52 21.88 1.38
N ARG A 504 -10.10 20.76 0.79
CA ARG A 504 -10.92 19.55 0.76
C ARG A 504 -10.71 18.78 2.04
N VAL A 505 -11.79 18.25 2.60
CA VAL A 505 -11.76 17.54 3.88
C VAL A 505 -12.38 16.15 3.77
N GLY A 506 -11.70 15.17 4.31
CA GLY A 506 -12.15 13.78 4.40
C GLY A 506 -11.90 13.19 5.77
N LEU A 507 -12.60 12.10 6.04
CA LEU A 507 -12.51 11.37 7.29
C LEU A 507 -11.93 9.98 7.05
N TYR A 508 -11.20 9.50 8.06
CA TYR A 508 -10.70 8.13 8.12
C TYR A 508 -11.84 7.12 8.21
N SER A 509 -11.77 6.08 7.42
CA SER A 509 -12.55 4.85 7.55
C SER A 509 -11.65 3.65 7.34
N ASN A 510 -12.08 2.48 7.81
CA ASN A 510 -11.36 1.22 7.65
C ASN A 510 -12.37 0.07 7.74
N TYR A 511 -12.31 -0.86 6.81
CA TYR A 511 -13.18 -2.04 6.77
C TYR A 511 -12.38 -3.35 6.77
N THR A 512 -11.08 -3.30 7.09
CA THR A 512 -10.20 -4.48 7.17
C THR A 512 -9.96 -4.96 8.59
N ASP A 513 -10.31 -4.14 9.60
CA ASP A 513 -10.02 -4.40 11.00
C ASP A 513 -11.28 -4.24 11.84
N MET A 514 -11.62 -5.24 12.64
CA MET A 514 -12.78 -5.19 13.52
C MET A 514 -12.41 -5.64 14.93
N ALA A 515 -12.63 -4.76 15.90
CA ALA A 515 -12.44 -5.08 17.30
C ALA A 515 -13.53 -6.05 17.80
N THR A 516 -13.15 -6.99 18.63
CA THR A 516 -14.08 -7.98 19.21
C THR A 516 -15.12 -7.36 20.14
N VAL A 517 -14.86 -6.15 20.64
CA VAL A 517 -15.81 -5.36 21.44
C VAL A 517 -16.76 -4.52 20.59
N ASN A 518 -16.62 -4.52 19.26
CA ASN A 518 -17.54 -3.80 18.39
C ASN A 518 -18.94 -4.43 18.45
N GLU A 519 -19.97 -3.61 18.57
CA GLU A 519 -21.37 -4.06 18.66
C GLU A 519 -21.86 -4.87 17.46
N ARG A 520 -21.19 -4.74 16.32
CA ARG A 520 -21.47 -5.46 15.07
C ARG A 520 -20.64 -6.73 14.92
N TRP A 521 -19.69 -6.97 15.82
CA TRP A 521 -18.78 -8.10 15.70
C TRP A 521 -19.50 -9.45 15.71
N SER A 522 -19.09 -10.34 14.82
CA SER A 522 -19.55 -11.73 14.78
C SER A 522 -18.42 -12.65 14.31
N PRO A 523 -18.25 -13.82 14.92
CA PRO A 523 -17.28 -14.82 14.46
C PRO A 523 -17.46 -15.25 13.01
N ASP A 524 -18.71 -15.24 12.51
CA ASP A 524 -19.03 -15.60 11.12
C ASP A 524 -18.60 -14.53 10.12
N TRP A 525 -18.38 -13.30 10.57
CA TRP A 525 -17.88 -12.21 9.75
C TRP A 525 -16.36 -12.20 9.61
N MET A 526 -15.66 -12.91 10.50
CA MET A 526 -14.20 -12.92 10.52
C MET A 526 -13.65 -13.84 9.44
N LYS A 527 -12.63 -13.37 8.77
CA LYS A 527 -11.83 -14.12 7.79
C LYS A 527 -11.21 -15.34 8.48
N ARG A 528 -11.19 -16.46 7.77
CA ARG A 528 -10.64 -17.71 8.28
C ARG A 528 -9.40 -18.12 7.50
N GLY A 529 -8.43 -18.62 8.22
CA GLY A 529 -7.31 -19.35 7.65
C GLY A 529 -7.74 -20.75 7.15
N PRO A 530 -6.83 -21.48 6.48
CA PRO A 530 -7.14 -22.80 5.89
C PRO A 530 -7.57 -23.86 6.93
N LYS A 531 -7.17 -23.70 8.19
CA LYS A 531 -7.54 -24.59 9.30
C LYS A 531 -8.82 -24.17 10.02
N GLY A 532 -9.42 -23.03 9.59
CA GLY A 532 -10.65 -22.50 10.13
C GLY A 532 -10.48 -21.52 11.29
N GLU A 533 -9.24 -21.18 11.66
CA GLU A 533 -8.91 -20.17 12.65
C GLU A 533 -9.33 -18.78 12.19
N TRP A 534 -9.71 -17.90 13.11
CA TRP A 534 -9.91 -16.48 12.78
C TRP A 534 -8.56 -15.81 12.62
N GLU A 535 -8.42 -14.97 11.62
CA GLU A 535 -7.15 -14.29 11.37
C GLU A 535 -7.14 -12.87 11.93
N VAL A 536 -6.13 -12.59 12.73
CA VAL A 536 -5.84 -11.26 13.28
C VAL A 536 -5.40 -10.31 12.15
N SER A 537 -5.88 -9.08 12.17
CA SER A 537 -5.50 -8.04 11.19
C SER A 537 -4.62 -6.97 11.79
N TRP A 538 -4.99 -6.41 12.91
CA TRP A 538 -4.26 -5.40 13.66
C TRP A 538 -4.38 -5.69 15.15
N SER A 539 -3.66 -4.92 15.98
CA SER A 539 -3.77 -5.06 17.42
C SER A 539 -5.24 -4.99 17.87
N ARG A 540 -5.71 -5.96 18.64
CA ARG A 540 -7.10 -6.08 19.15
C ARG A 540 -8.18 -6.29 18.07
N CYS A 541 -7.79 -6.61 16.85
CA CYS A 541 -8.72 -6.77 15.73
C CYS A 541 -8.56 -8.10 15.03
N TYR A 542 -9.68 -8.64 14.56
CA TYR A 542 -9.70 -9.67 13.54
C TYR A 542 -10.08 -9.06 12.18
N SER A 543 -9.61 -9.71 11.12
CA SER A 543 -9.91 -9.28 9.76
C SER A 543 -11.32 -9.69 9.37
N PRO A 544 -12.21 -8.77 9.01
CA PRO A 544 -13.48 -9.12 8.39
C PRO A 544 -13.25 -9.80 7.04
N LYS A 545 -14.16 -10.71 6.66
CA LYS A 545 -14.24 -11.25 5.31
C LYS A 545 -14.33 -10.11 4.29
N PRO A 546 -13.63 -10.14 3.14
CA PRO A 546 -13.76 -9.13 2.11
C PRO A 546 -15.20 -8.88 1.65
N GLN A 547 -16.02 -9.94 1.62
CA GLN A 547 -17.44 -9.85 1.36
C GLN A 547 -18.17 -8.96 2.39
N ILE A 548 -17.90 -9.17 3.67
CA ILE A 548 -18.49 -8.39 4.78
C ILE A 548 -17.97 -6.95 4.75
N ALA A 549 -16.68 -6.74 4.50
CA ALA A 549 -16.10 -5.40 4.36
C ALA A 549 -16.86 -4.59 3.31
N TRP A 550 -17.08 -5.16 2.12
CA TRP A 550 -17.85 -4.52 1.05
C TRP A 550 -19.31 -4.25 1.45
N GLU A 551 -20.02 -5.23 2.05
CA GLU A 551 -21.41 -5.08 2.46
C GLU A 551 -21.59 -3.99 3.53
N GLN A 552 -20.73 -3.97 4.54
CA GLN A 552 -20.80 -3.00 5.64
C GLN A 552 -20.40 -1.60 5.17
N GLN A 553 -19.38 -1.49 4.34
CA GLN A 553 -19.01 -0.22 3.73
C GLN A 553 -20.18 0.41 2.96
N ALA A 554 -20.88 -0.38 2.15
CA ALA A 554 -22.03 0.11 1.37
C ALA A 554 -23.18 0.65 2.26
N ILE A 555 -23.24 0.21 3.53
CA ILE A 555 -24.21 0.71 4.52
C ILE A 555 -23.66 1.93 5.25
N LEU A 556 -22.40 1.87 5.71
CA LEU A 556 -21.83 2.87 6.62
C LEU A 556 -21.39 4.14 5.92
N ALA A 557 -20.77 4.05 4.73
CA ALA A 557 -20.26 5.23 4.04
C ALA A 557 -21.32 6.27 3.71
N PRO A 558 -22.52 5.93 3.20
CA PRO A 558 -23.60 6.91 3.02
C PRO A 558 -24.08 7.53 4.34
N GLN A 559 -24.02 6.80 5.45
CA GLN A 559 -24.43 7.31 6.75
C GLN A 559 -23.40 8.32 7.30
N ILE A 560 -22.10 8.02 7.16
CA ILE A 560 -21.00 8.94 7.52
C ILE A 560 -21.11 10.22 6.68
N GLN A 561 -21.32 10.08 5.37
CA GLN A 561 -21.45 11.23 4.49
C GLN A 561 -22.67 12.10 4.84
N LYS A 562 -23.80 11.49 5.18
CA LYS A 562 -24.98 12.22 5.64
C LYS A 562 -24.74 13.01 6.94
N LEU A 563 -23.94 12.42 7.84
CA LEU A 563 -23.61 13.08 9.12
C LEU A 563 -22.64 14.26 8.92
N PHE A 564 -21.61 14.11 8.13
CA PHE A 564 -20.46 15.03 8.12
C PHE A 564 -20.27 15.84 6.84
N ASN A 565 -20.91 15.43 5.73
CA ASN A 565 -20.88 16.14 4.45
C ASN A 565 -19.45 16.51 3.99
N THR A 566 -18.54 15.55 4.01
CA THR A 566 -17.17 15.70 3.51
C THR A 566 -17.14 15.65 1.98
N ASN A 567 -16.01 15.97 1.36
CA ASN A 567 -15.88 16.04 -0.08
C ASN A 567 -14.76 15.13 -0.66
N HIS A 568 -14.26 14.24 0.18
CA HIS A 568 -13.48 13.05 -0.21
C HIS A 568 -13.53 12.01 0.92
N SER A 569 -12.98 10.81 0.67
CA SER A 569 -12.87 9.73 1.65
C SER A 569 -11.42 9.26 1.76
N TYR A 570 -11.05 8.79 2.93
CA TYR A 570 -9.84 8.01 3.15
C TYR A 570 -10.22 6.65 3.74
N CYS A 571 -9.91 5.59 3.02
CA CYS A 571 -10.19 4.22 3.41
C CYS A 571 -8.87 3.48 3.69
N ASP A 572 -8.51 3.38 4.96
CA ASP A 572 -7.21 2.89 5.43
C ASP A 572 -6.97 1.40 5.14
N VAL A 573 -5.72 0.98 5.09
CA VAL A 573 -5.24 -0.41 4.97
C VAL A 573 -5.57 -1.12 3.64
N HIS A 574 -6.68 -0.83 2.98
CA HIS A 574 -7.16 -1.61 1.83
C HIS A 574 -6.13 -1.75 0.70
N THR A 575 -5.24 -0.78 0.52
CA THR A 575 -4.16 -0.85 -0.46
C THR A 575 -2.75 -0.92 0.15
N ALA A 576 -2.64 -0.93 1.49
CA ALA A 576 -1.38 -1.19 2.19
C ALA A 576 -1.03 -2.68 2.21
N ILE A 577 -2.06 -3.52 2.28
CA ILE A 577 -1.92 -4.97 2.40
C ILE A 577 -2.26 -5.63 1.06
N SER A 578 -1.42 -6.57 0.64
CA SER A 578 -1.66 -7.36 -0.57
C SER A 578 -3.01 -8.09 -0.54
N PRO A 579 -3.76 -8.15 -1.64
CA PRO A 579 -4.94 -9.01 -1.75
C PRO A 579 -4.68 -10.46 -1.32
N ILE A 580 -3.48 -10.97 -1.56
CA ILE A 580 -3.04 -12.31 -1.17
C ILE A 580 -3.19 -12.55 0.34
N SER A 581 -2.85 -11.55 1.16
CA SER A 581 -2.93 -11.64 2.63
C SER A 581 -4.36 -11.62 3.17
N ARG A 582 -5.31 -11.20 2.36
CA ARG A 582 -6.71 -11.04 2.76
C ARG A 582 -7.62 -12.15 2.21
N VAL A 583 -7.05 -13.19 1.61
CA VAL A 583 -7.81 -14.35 1.10
C VAL A 583 -8.53 -15.04 2.26
N ASP A 584 -9.84 -15.22 2.12
CA ASP A 584 -10.68 -15.94 3.08
C ASP A 584 -10.83 -17.39 2.64
N PHE A 585 -10.47 -18.32 3.51
CA PHE A 585 -10.54 -19.77 3.24
C PHE A 585 -11.84 -20.42 3.68
N ASP A 586 -12.77 -19.67 4.26
CA ASP A 586 -14.06 -20.20 4.70
C ASP A 586 -14.88 -20.69 3.50
N HIS A 587 -15.07 -22.02 3.40
CA HIS A 587 -15.80 -22.65 2.28
C HIS A 587 -17.24 -22.18 2.11
N ARG A 588 -17.82 -21.50 3.11
CA ARG A 588 -19.16 -20.93 3.05
C ARG A 588 -19.24 -19.65 2.24
N VAL A 589 -18.09 -19.02 1.94
CA VAL A 589 -18.02 -17.74 1.23
C VAL A 589 -17.89 -17.98 -0.29
N PRO A 590 -18.61 -17.25 -1.12
CA PRO A 590 -18.33 -17.23 -2.56
C PRO A 590 -16.88 -16.79 -2.84
N ASP A 591 -16.23 -17.42 -3.82
CA ASP A 591 -14.81 -17.19 -4.17
C ASP A 591 -13.83 -17.46 -3.00
N ALA A 592 -14.19 -18.33 -2.06
CA ALA A 592 -13.30 -18.74 -0.98
C ALA A 592 -11.98 -19.31 -1.53
N ALA A 593 -10.88 -18.99 -0.86
CA ALA A 593 -9.52 -19.36 -1.24
C ALA A 593 -9.07 -18.84 -2.62
N MET A 594 -9.70 -17.78 -3.15
CA MET A 594 -9.33 -17.11 -4.41
C MET A 594 -8.88 -15.67 -4.16
N MET A 595 -7.67 -15.34 -4.58
CA MET A 595 -7.15 -13.96 -4.50
C MET A 595 -8.01 -12.95 -5.26
N LYS A 596 -8.52 -13.32 -6.43
CA LYS A 596 -9.42 -12.46 -7.20
C LYS A 596 -10.68 -12.03 -6.44
N GLY A 597 -11.16 -12.86 -5.52
CA GLY A 597 -12.33 -12.54 -4.69
C GLY A 597 -12.09 -11.35 -3.78
N VAL A 598 -10.88 -11.22 -3.24
CA VAL A 598 -10.46 -10.04 -2.45
C VAL A 598 -10.37 -8.81 -3.33
N TYR A 599 -9.62 -8.91 -4.43
CA TYR A 599 -9.45 -7.82 -5.37
C TYR A 599 -10.79 -7.23 -5.85
N ASN A 600 -11.71 -8.09 -6.26
CA ASN A 600 -13.01 -7.67 -6.75
C ASN A 600 -13.84 -6.93 -5.68
N ARG A 601 -13.85 -7.43 -4.44
CA ARG A 601 -14.63 -6.82 -3.36
C ARG A 601 -14.04 -5.51 -2.87
N TYR A 602 -12.73 -5.44 -2.74
CA TYR A 602 -12.06 -4.19 -2.35
C TYR A 602 -12.10 -3.15 -3.47
N GLY A 603 -11.99 -3.57 -4.73
CA GLY A 603 -12.19 -2.66 -5.86
C GLY A 603 -13.59 -2.04 -5.87
N MET A 604 -14.65 -2.86 -5.65
CA MET A 604 -16.02 -2.38 -5.51
C MET A 604 -16.20 -1.47 -4.29
N LEU A 605 -15.56 -1.79 -3.18
CA LEU A 605 -15.60 -0.98 -1.96
C LEU A 605 -15.02 0.42 -2.22
N LEU A 606 -13.85 0.52 -2.84
CA LEU A 606 -13.21 1.79 -3.17
C LEU A 606 -14.05 2.64 -4.16
N MET A 607 -14.67 1.99 -5.14
CA MET A 607 -15.58 2.68 -6.06
C MET A 607 -16.87 3.14 -5.37
N ASN A 608 -17.39 2.38 -4.42
CA ASN A 608 -18.54 2.77 -3.61
C ASN A 608 -18.21 3.95 -2.69
N GLU A 609 -16.99 4.00 -2.13
CA GLU A 609 -16.50 5.16 -1.37
C GLU A 609 -16.53 6.41 -2.24
N ARG A 610 -15.92 6.36 -3.43
CA ARG A 610 -15.93 7.47 -4.39
C ARG A 610 -17.35 7.97 -4.68
N LYS A 611 -18.29 7.05 -4.89
CA LYS A 611 -19.70 7.36 -5.14
C LYS A 611 -20.40 7.96 -3.92
N ALA A 612 -20.22 7.38 -2.74
CA ALA A 612 -20.86 7.80 -1.50
C ALA A 612 -20.45 9.23 -1.11
N TYR A 613 -19.18 9.57 -1.25
CA TYR A 613 -18.67 10.90 -0.89
C TYR A 613 -18.67 11.90 -2.06
N ASN A 614 -19.07 11.48 -3.26
CA ASN A 614 -19.00 12.28 -4.48
C ASN A 614 -17.67 13.02 -4.62
N GLY A 615 -16.57 12.30 -4.42
CA GLY A 615 -15.22 12.84 -4.40
C GLY A 615 -14.16 11.77 -4.48
N PRO A 616 -12.88 12.16 -4.49
CA PRO A 616 -11.77 11.21 -4.52
C PRO A 616 -11.80 10.24 -3.33
N VAL A 617 -11.30 9.02 -3.54
CA VAL A 617 -11.01 8.05 -2.49
C VAL A 617 -9.51 7.82 -2.39
N TYR A 618 -9.00 7.93 -1.18
CA TYR A 618 -7.60 7.68 -0.86
C TYR A 618 -7.48 6.46 0.05
N SER A 619 -6.32 5.83 0.07
CA SER A 619 -6.04 4.70 0.94
C SER A 619 -4.59 4.74 1.42
N GLU A 620 -4.25 3.89 2.36
CA GLU A 620 -2.86 3.60 2.71
C GLU A 620 -2.21 2.75 1.62
N GLY A 621 -1.03 3.12 1.15
CA GLY A 621 -0.39 2.47 0.01
C GLY A 621 0.67 1.44 0.38
N GLY A 622 1.29 0.88 -0.62
CA GLY A 622 2.27 -0.21 -0.60
C GLY A 622 1.93 -1.25 -1.66
N HIS A 623 0.64 -1.56 -1.83
CA HIS A 623 0.13 -2.48 -2.84
C HIS A 623 -0.95 -1.80 -3.72
N HIS A 624 -0.88 -0.48 -3.85
CA HIS A 624 -1.86 0.34 -4.57
C HIS A 624 -1.94 0.03 -6.06
N TRP A 625 -0.87 -0.47 -6.67
CA TRP A 625 -0.84 -0.79 -8.09
C TRP A 625 -1.92 -1.81 -8.50
N TRP A 626 -2.33 -2.72 -7.60
CA TRP A 626 -3.44 -3.65 -7.82
C TRP A 626 -4.76 -2.92 -8.11
N TYR A 627 -4.93 -1.73 -7.55
CA TYR A 627 -6.16 -0.95 -7.57
C TYR A 627 -6.04 0.37 -8.34
N ALA A 628 -4.95 0.58 -9.09
CA ALA A 628 -4.76 1.79 -9.89
C ALA A 628 -5.97 2.05 -10.80
N GLY A 629 -6.49 3.28 -10.78
CA GLY A 629 -7.74 3.67 -11.42
C GLY A 629 -9.02 3.43 -10.59
N LEU A 630 -9.00 2.56 -9.59
CA LEU A 630 -10.11 2.30 -8.67
C LEU A 630 -10.03 3.15 -7.40
N LEU A 631 -8.84 3.53 -6.96
CA LEU A 631 -8.58 4.57 -5.97
C LEU A 631 -7.99 5.80 -6.65
N ASP A 632 -7.91 6.89 -5.90
CA ASP A 632 -7.49 8.20 -6.41
C ASP A 632 -6.16 8.68 -5.80
N GLY A 633 -5.59 7.92 -4.89
CA GLY A 633 -4.28 8.15 -4.31
C GLY A 633 -4.01 7.35 -3.04
N ASN A 634 -2.75 7.30 -2.64
CA ASN A 634 -2.30 6.69 -1.39
C ASN A 634 -1.13 7.48 -0.79
N TYR A 635 -0.91 7.38 0.50
CA TYR A 635 0.19 8.11 1.15
C TYR A 635 1.38 7.24 1.58
N ALA A 636 1.21 5.97 1.55
CA ALA A 636 2.30 5.06 1.89
C ALA A 636 2.81 4.39 0.61
N ASN A 637 3.65 3.64 0.53
CA ASN A 637 5.04 3.67 0.59
C ASN A 637 5.63 2.45 -0.01
N ASP A 638 6.35 2.64 -1.02
CA ASP A 638 7.43 1.75 -1.34
C ASP A 638 8.74 2.31 -0.73
N ASP A 639 9.68 1.45 -0.35
CA ASP A 639 11.00 1.87 0.10
C ASP A 639 11.86 2.25 -1.11
N LEU A 640 11.51 3.37 -1.74
CA LEU A 640 12.15 3.84 -2.97
C LEU A 640 13.65 4.14 -2.80
N LEU A 641 14.08 4.41 -1.58
CA LEU A 641 15.50 4.65 -1.29
C LEU A 641 16.39 3.40 -1.51
N LYS A 642 15.78 2.20 -1.48
CA LYS A 642 16.48 0.93 -1.69
C LYS A 642 16.26 0.32 -3.07
N LEU A 643 15.43 0.95 -3.90
CA LEU A 643 15.05 0.43 -5.20
C LEU A 643 15.73 1.17 -6.34
N PRO A 644 15.84 0.55 -7.51
CA PRO A 644 16.22 1.27 -8.73
C PRO A 644 15.28 2.44 -9.01
N ILE A 645 15.77 3.55 -9.49
CA ILE A 645 14.95 4.68 -9.90
C ILE A 645 14.44 4.39 -11.33
N PHE A 646 13.24 3.87 -11.38
CA PHE A 646 12.62 3.35 -12.58
C PHE A 646 11.16 3.87 -12.69
N PRO A 647 10.95 5.15 -13.03
CA PRO A 647 9.61 5.74 -13.05
C PRO A 647 8.73 5.27 -14.19
N ASP A 648 9.28 4.65 -15.23
CA ASP A 648 8.53 4.21 -16.43
C ASP A 648 7.32 3.32 -16.08
N PHE A 649 7.44 2.45 -15.10
CA PHE A 649 6.31 1.61 -14.68
C PHE A 649 5.15 2.47 -14.16
N ASN A 650 5.43 3.43 -13.28
CA ASN A 650 4.40 4.31 -12.72
C ASN A 650 3.81 5.26 -13.78
N LEU A 651 4.66 5.94 -14.53
CA LEU A 651 4.26 7.00 -15.47
C LEU A 651 3.64 6.48 -16.77
N LEU A 652 4.05 5.28 -17.23
CA LEU A 652 3.62 4.72 -18.51
C LEU A 652 2.68 3.52 -18.38
N LYS A 653 2.69 2.81 -17.24
CA LYS A 653 1.98 1.55 -17.03
C LYS A 653 0.90 1.58 -15.96
N ILE A 654 1.08 2.35 -14.88
CA ILE A 654 0.02 2.65 -13.92
C ILE A 654 -0.48 4.08 -14.11
N HIS A 655 -1.63 4.40 -13.50
CA HIS A 655 -2.13 5.76 -13.53
C HIS A 655 -1.35 6.62 -12.54
N PRO A 656 -0.73 7.73 -12.95
CA PRO A 656 0.15 8.56 -12.11
C PRO A 656 -0.65 9.48 -11.18
N LEU A 657 -1.54 8.91 -10.38
CA LEU A 657 -2.38 9.65 -9.43
C LEU A 657 -2.08 9.32 -7.99
N GLU A 658 -1.25 8.34 -7.75
CA GLU A 658 -0.84 7.98 -6.42
C GLU A 658 0.06 9.08 -5.86
N MET A 659 -0.31 9.55 -4.68
CA MET A 659 0.57 10.33 -3.85
C MET A 659 1.39 9.35 -3.01
N ASP A 660 2.69 9.53 -3.01
CA ASP A 660 3.61 8.69 -2.25
C ASP A 660 4.41 9.57 -1.29
N ALA A 661 4.53 9.17 -0.05
CA ALA A 661 5.04 10.09 0.93
C ALA A 661 6.23 9.62 1.71
N ALA A 662 6.23 8.41 2.19
CA ALA A 662 6.97 8.23 3.41
C ALA A 662 8.42 7.80 3.23
N ASN A 663 8.75 6.97 2.27
CA ASN A 663 10.09 6.39 2.16
C ASN A 663 10.92 6.97 1.02
N THR A 664 10.70 8.23 0.72
CA THR A 664 11.39 8.97 -0.35
C THR A 664 12.38 10.01 0.19
N GLY A 665 12.71 9.93 1.48
CA GLY A 665 13.58 10.92 2.14
C GLY A 665 12.85 12.20 2.54
N GLN A 666 13.63 13.23 2.85
CA GLN A 666 13.13 14.54 3.30
C GLN A 666 13.70 15.67 2.44
N GLY A 667 13.14 16.87 2.56
CA GLY A 667 13.61 18.04 1.88
C GLY A 667 13.67 17.87 0.35
N HIS A 668 14.79 18.24 -0.25
CA HIS A 668 14.99 18.14 -1.72
C HIS A 668 14.95 16.71 -2.25
N GLN A 669 15.37 15.72 -1.47
CA GLN A 669 15.28 14.32 -1.86
C GLN A 669 13.83 13.91 -2.10
N TYR A 670 12.92 14.24 -1.17
CA TYR A 670 11.48 14.01 -1.33
C TYR A 670 10.94 14.66 -2.62
N ILE A 671 11.29 15.93 -2.87
CA ILE A 671 10.85 16.66 -4.06
C ILE A 671 11.32 15.96 -5.35
N CYS A 672 12.57 15.50 -5.38
CA CYS A 672 13.12 14.77 -6.53
C CYS A 672 12.35 13.48 -6.83
N TYR A 673 12.00 12.69 -5.81
CA TYR A 673 11.17 11.49 -5.98
C TYR A 673 9.76 11.83 -6.44
N ALA A 674 9.12 12.83 -5.83
CA ALA A 674 7.77 13.26 -6.22
C ALA A 674 7.72 13.70 -7.70
N MET A 675 8.70 14.47 -8.14
CA MET A 675 8.80 14.92 -9.53
C MET A 675 9.15 13.78 -10.51
N ALA A 676 10.08 12.88 -10.13
CA ALA A 676 10.51 11.78 -10.97
C ALA A 676 9.38 10.76 -11.21
N TYR A 677 8.58 10.46 -10.19
CA TYR A 677 7.46 9.52 -10.29
C TYR A 677 6.12 10.18 -10.62
N GLY A 678 6.07 11.51 -10.77
CA GLY A 678 4.85 12.25 -11.11
C GLY A 678 3.78 12.16 -10.02
N ASN A 679 4.18 12.08 -8.75
CA ASN A 679 3.28 11.88 -7.63
C ASN A 679 2.67 13.20 -7.13
N ILE A 680 1.48 13.12 -6.55
CA ILE A 680 0.89 14.22 -5.80
C ILE A 680 1.69 14.42 -4.51
N GLY A 681 2.06 15.67 -4.24
CA GLY A 681 2.86 16.02 -3.07
C GLY A 681 2.13 15.86 -1.75
N ILE A 682 2.86 15.48 -0.71
CA ILE A 682 2.39 15.46 0.68
C ILE A 682 3.02 16.60 1.45
N LEU A 683 2.18 17.33 2.18
CA LEU A 683 2.63 18.33 3.15
C LEU A 683 3.20 17.63 4.38
N SER A 684 4.33 18.13 4.86
CA SER A 684 4.81 17.90 6.22
C SER A 684 4.42 19.07 7.12
N ASP A 685 4.96 19.13 8.33
CA ASP A 685 4.67 20.21 9.26
C ASP A 685 5.58 21.43 9.05
N GLY A 686 5.10 22.59 9.47
CA GLY A 686 5.90 23.83 9.58
C GLY A 686 6.36 24.42 8.27
N VAL A 687 7.62 24.91 8.25
CA VAL A 687 8.24 25.57 7.08
C VAL A 687 8.43 24.62 5.93
N ASP A 688 8.69 23.35 6.21
CA ASP A 688 8.86 22.34 5.17
C ASP A 688 7.57 22.12 4.37
N ALA A 689 6.38 22.25 5.00
CA ALA A 689 5.10 22.22 4.30
C ALA A 689 4.99 23.31 3.24
N VAL A 690 5.39 24.54 3.59
CA VAL A 690 5.38 25.68 2.66
C VAL A 690 6.36 25.47 1.51
N THR A 691 7.54 24.95 1.80
CA THR A 691 8.57 24.64 0.81
C THR A 691 8.09 23.57 -0.18
N ARG A 692 7.53 22.47 0.31
CA ARG A 692 6.96 21.41 -0.54
C ARG A 692 5.81 21.94 -1.39
N TYR A 693 4.94 22.74 -0.79
CA TYR A 693 3.85 23.38 -1.51
C TYR A 693 4.36 24.29 -2.63
N ALA A 694 5.31 25.16 -2.31
CA ALA A 694 5.87 26.06 -3.29
C ALA A 694 6.53 25.35 -4.49
N PHE A 695 7.28 24.27 -4.25
CA PHE A 695 7.93 23.52 -5.32
C PHE A 695 6.96 22.74 -6.19
N LEU A 696 5.96 22.08 -5.60
CA LEU A 696 5.14 21.09 -6.29
C LEU A 696 3.82 21.66 -6.81
N GLN A 697 3.11 22.48 -6.03
CA GLN A 697 1.77 22.91 -6.39
C GLN A 697 1.70 23.61 -7.76
N PRO A 698 2.60 24.54 -8.13
CA PRO A 698 2.50 25.26 -9.39
C PRO A 698 2.67 24.42 -10.64
N ILE A 699 3.32 23.25 -10.53
CA ILE A 699 3.67 22.38 -11.66
C ILE A 699 2.92 21.05 -11.66
N GLN A 700 2.35 20.65 -10.51
CA GLN A 700 1.78 19.32 -10.29
C GLN A 700 0.64 19.01 -11.27
N GLU A 701 -0.22 19.97 -11.57
CA GLU A 701 -1.30 19.81 -12.54
C GLU A 701 -0.77 19.43 -13.93
N ASP A 702 0.37 20.03 -14.33
CA ASP A 702 0.94 19.85 -15.65
C ASP A 702 1.57 18.47 -15.87
N TYR A 703 1.91 17.73 -14.79
CA TYR A 703 2.35 16.35 -14.91
C TYR A 703 1.28 15.32 -14.49
N VAL A 704 0.41 15.63 -13.55
CA VAL A 704 -0.68 14.72 -13.15
C VAL A 704 -1.73 14.59 -14.25
N MET A 705 -2.08 15.67 -14.93
CA MET A 705 -3.11 15.71 -15.98
C MET A 705 -2.60 15.31 -17.36
N VAL A 706 -1.31 15.21 -17.57
CA VAL A 706 -0.71 15.12 -18.91
C VAL A 706 0.15 13.85 -19.02
N PRO A 707 -0.03 13.04 -20.08
CA PRO A 707 0.82 11.88 -20.31
C PRO A 707 2.29 12.25 -20.53
N VAL A 708 3.17 11.36 -20.08
CA VAL A 708 4.60 11.41 -20.38
C VAL A 708 4.84 11.15 -21.88
N LYS A 709 5.75 11.89 -22.46
CA LYS A 709 6.22 11.72 -23.84
C LYS A 709 7.50 10.88 -23.88
N GLU A 710 8.45 11.18 -22.98
CA GLU A 710 9.79 10.58 -23.00
C GLU A 710 10.41 10.62 -21.59
N ILE A 711 11.17 9.57 -21.26
CA ILE A 711 12.04 9.48 -20.10
C ILE A 711 13.44 9.15 -20.58
N ALA A 712 14.44 9.95 -20.17
CA ALA A 712 15.83 9.79 -20.58
C ALA A 712 16.76 9.80 -19.35
N TYR A 713 17.74 8.91 -19.36
CA TYR A 713 18.81 8.79 -18.37
C TYR A 713 20.09 9.36 -18.97
N PHE A 714 20.82 10.15 -18.17
CA PHE A 714 22.03 10.81 -18.68
C PHE A 714 23.29 10.28 -17.98
N LYS A 715 24.32 10.05 -18.76
CA LYS A 715 25.68 9.76 -18.29
C LYS A 715 26.69 10.28 -19.28
N ASP A 716 27.73 10.97 -18.82
CA ASP A 716 28.83 11.52 -19.64
C ASP A 716 28.33 12.37 -20.82
N GLY A 717 27.30 13.18 -20.55
CA GLY A 717 26.70 14.07 -21.55
C GLY A 717 25.82 13.38 -22.62
N LYS A 718 25.59 12.07 -22.50
CA LYS A 718 24.74 11.28 -23.40
C LYS A 718 23.43 10.90 -22.77
N ALA A 719 22.35 10.93 -23.54
CA ALA A 719 21.02 10.47 -23.18
C ALA A 719 20.84 8.99 -23.56
N TYR A 720 20.22 8.22 -22.68
CA TYR A 720 19.89 6.82 -22.86
C TYR A 720 18.41 6.60 -22.55
N ASN A 721 17.72 5.78 -23.33
CA ASN A 721 16.39 5.31 -22.98
C ASN A 721 16.46 4.29 -21.83
N THR A 722 15.32 3.90 -21.29
CA THR A 722 15.26 3.00 -20.13
C THR A 722 15.87 1.63 -20.40
N SER A 723 15.67 1.07 -21.59
CA SER A 723 16.29 -0.20 -21.99
C SER A 723 17.82 -0.12 -21.97
N GLU A 724 18.38 0.94 -22.51
CA GLU A 724 19.82 1.20 -22.49
C GLU A 724 20.34 1.52 -21.09
N ALA A 725 19.56 2.22 -20.29
CA ALA A 725 19.92 2.57 -18.92
C ALA A 725 20.04 1.32 -18.03
N ILE A 726 19.15 0.33 -18.19
CA ILE A 726 19.24 -0.96 -17.51
C ILE A 726 20.53 -1.69 -17.91
N LYS A 727 20.80 -1.79 -19.22
CA LYS A 727 22.02 -2.44 -19.77
C LYS A 727 23.31 -1.82 -19.24
N LYS A 728 23.28 -0.55 -18.86
CA LYS A 728 24.43 0.24 -18.37
C LYS A 728 24.45 0.45 -16.87
N ASP A 729 23.54 -0.18 -16.13
CA ASP A 729 23.38 -0.03 -14.66
C ASP A 729 23.24 1.44 -14.21
N LEU A 730 22.42 2.22 -14.93
CA LEU A 730 22.23 3.66 -14.64
C LEU A 730 21.09 3.93 -13.66
N LEU A 731 20.29 2.94 -13.26
CA LEU A 731 19.07 3.17 -12.47
C LEU A 731 19.29 3.46 -10.99
N LYS A 732 20.50 3.30 -10.46
CA LYS A 732 20.76 3.46 -9.03
C LYS A 732 20.78 4.92 -8.59
N THR A 733 21.50 5.75 -9.32
CA THR A 733 21.68 7.19 -9.04
C THR A 733 21.67 7.99 -10.33
N PRO A 734 20.56 8.00 -11.09
CA PRO A 734 20.54 8.61 -12.41
C PRO A 734 20.48 10.13 -12.37
N CYS A 735 21.01 10.74 -13.42
CA CYS A 735 20.58 12.03 -13.93
C CYS A 735 19.41 11.77 -14.89
N LEU A 736 18.22 12.27 -14.56
CA LEU A 736 16.97 11.89 -15.21
C LEU A 736 16.28 13.10 -15.85
N LYS A 737 15.84 12.97 -17.09
CA LYS A 737 14.97 13.93 -17.76
C LYS A 737 13.63 13.27 -18.08
N ILE A 738 12.52 13.91 -17.71
CA ILE A 738 11.17 13.51 -18.08
C ILE A 738 10.54 14.64 -18.89
N THR A 739 10.00 14.30 -20.05
CA THR A 739 9.30 15.24 -20.93
C THR A 739 7.83 14.82 -21.04
N TYR A 740 6.91 15.72 -20.74
CA TYR A 740 5.48 15.52 -20.85
C TYR A 740 4.95 16.05 -22.20
N GLN A 741 3.78 15.55 -22.62
CA GLN A 741 3.15 15.99 -23.87
C GLN A 741 2.75 17.47 -23.88
N SER A 742 2.56 18.05 -22.70
CA SER A 742 2.34 19.51 -22.52
C SER A 742 3.56 20.36 -22.83
N GLY A 743 4.73 19.77 -22.95
CA GLY A 743 6.01 20.49 -23.04
C GLY A 743 6.63 20.80 -21.68
N LEU A 744 6.06 20.31 -20.58
CA LEU A 744 6.73 20.35 -19.27
C LEU A 744 7.96 19.43 -19.33
N GLU A 745 9.10 19.95 -18.94
CA GLU A 745 10.36 19.22 -18.81
C GLU A 745 10.84 19.24 -17.36
N THR A 746 11.20 18.09 -16.84
CA THR A 746 11.73 17.92 -15.49
C THR A 746 13.09 17.25 -15.54
N TYR A 747 14.10 17.87 -14.95
CA TYR A 747 15.46 17.37 -14.81
C TYR A 747 15.71 17.11 -13.33
N VAL A 748 16.18 15.92 -12.96
CA VAL A 748 16.44 15.51 -11.58
C VAL A 748 17.78 14.81 -11.46
N ASN A 749 18.62 15.25 -10.53
CA ASN A 749 19.90 14.63 -10.25
C ASN A 749 19.84 13.79 -8.96
N PHE A 750 19.89 12.47 -9.08
CA PHE A 750 20.02 11.55 -7.96
C PHE A 750 21.49 11.15 -7.68
N GLY A 751 22.40 11.58 -8.53
CA GLY A 751 23.84 11.34 -8.40
C GLY A 751 24.51 12.32 -7.43
N LYS A 752 25.67 11.94 -6.91
CA LYS A 752 26.47 12.80 -6.01
C LYS A 752 27.21 13.92 -6.75
N GLU A 753 27.55 13.67 -8.00
CA GLU A 753 28.26 14.63 -8.83
C GLU A 753 27.31 15.70 -9.38
N GLU A 754 27.81 16.90 -9.58
CA GLU A 754 27.05 17.97 -10.24
C GLU A 754 26.69 17.57 -11.66
N TRP A 755 25.43 17.76 -12.02
CA TRP A 755 24.94 17.60 -13.38
C TRP A 755 24.67 18.98 -14.03
N ILE A 756 25.42 19.31 -15.06
CA ILE A 756 25.20 20.54 -15.80
C ILE A 756 24.21 20.29 -16.92
N ILE A 757 23.10 21.02 -16.89
CA ILE A 757 22.06 21.01 -17.94
C ILE A 757 22.05 22.34 -18.69
N GLN A 758 21.67 22.31 -19.96
CA GLN A 758 21.52 23.51 -20.78
C GLN A 758 20.04 23.75 -21.10
N ILE A 759 19.53 24.92 -20.79
CA ILE A 759 18.17 25.36 -21.08
C ILE A 759 18.19 26.78 -21.65
N ASN A 760 17.69 26.95 -22.88
CA ASN A 760 17.66 28.24 -23.55
C ASN A 760 19.02 28.97 -23.52
N ASP A 761 20.09 28.28 -23.93
CA ASP A 761 21.48 28.76 -23.98
C ASP A 761 22.09 29.15 -22.60
N LYS A 762 21.43 28.79 -21.49
CA LYS A 762 21.95 28.95 -20.14
C LYS A 762 22.30 27.61 -19.52
N ASN A 763 23.44 27.57 -18.85
CA ASN A 763 23.84 26.38 -18.08
C ASN A 763 23.33 26.49 -16.64
N TYR A 764 22.77 25.41 -16.15
CA TYR A 764 22.37 25.25 -14.75
C TYR A 764 23.09 24.04 -14.15
N SER A 765 23.63 24.20 -12.96
CA SER A 765 24.29 23.12 -12.21
C SER A 765 23.31 22.53 -11.21
N LEU A 766 23.03 21.24 -11.34
CA LEU A 766 22.18 20.48 -10.42
C LEU A 766 23.06 19.70 -9.45
N PRO A 767 23.08 20.04 -8.15
CA PRO A 767 23.77 19.25 -7.13
C PRO A 767 23.05 17.91 -6.88
N GLU A 768 23.57 17.08 -5.98
CA GLU A 768 22.83 15.93 -5.45
C GLU A 768 21.45 16.38 -4.96
N TYR A 769 20.40 15.72 -5.43
CA TYR A 769 18.99 16.12 -5.25
C TYR A 769 18.70 17.56 -5.71
N GLY A 770 19.41 18.04 -6.72
CA GLY A 770 19.05 19.21 -7.47
C GLY A 770 18.04 18.85 -8.57
N PHE A 771 17.20 19.81 -8.91
CA PHE A 771 16.19 19.65 -9.96
C PHE A 771 15.93 20.95 -10.70
N PHE A 772 15.40 20.82 -11.91
CA PHE A 772 14.94 21.93 -12.71
C PHE A 772 13.72 21.49 -13.52
N THR A 773 12.56 22.03 -13.18
CA THR A 773 11.32 21.77 -13.90
C THR A 773 10.84 23.06 -14.52
N HIS A 774 10.52 23.03 -15.81
CA HIS A 774 10.03 24.21 -16.51
C HIS A 774 9.02 23.87 -17.61
N MET A 775 8.17 24.86 -17.90
CA MET A 775 7.23 24.83 -19.00
C MET A 775 7.44 26.07 -19.86
N PRO A 776 8.14 25.98 -21.02
CA PRO A 776 8.52 27.15 -21.83
C PRO A 776 7.32 28.01 -22.25
N GLN A 777 6.18 27.40 -22.59
CA GLN A 777 5.01 28.15 -23.09
C GLN A 777 4.36 29.04 -22.03
N SER A 778 4.36 28.61 -20.74
CA SER A 778 3.74 29.36 -19.64
C SER A 778 4.73 30.13 -18.78
N GLY A 779 6.03 29.89 -18.97
CA GLY A 779 7.10 30.44 -18.15
C GLY A 779 7.15 29.88 -16.72
N LYS A 780 6.37 28.84 -16.39
CA LYS A 780 6.46 28.19 -15.08
C LYS A 780 7.83 27.54 -14.89
N GLN A 781 8.37 27.67 -13.68
CA GLN A 781 9.63 27.05 -13.29
C GLN A 781 9.57 26.63 -11.82
N SER A 782 10.17 25.50 -11.50
CA SER A 782 10.46 25.06 -10.14
C SER A 782 11.86 24.44 -10.14
N SER A 783 12.77 24.99 -9.34
CA SER A 783 14.19 24.60 -9.44
C SER A 783 14.91 24.68 -8.10
N SER A 784 15.88 23.78 -7.95
CA SER A 784 16.91 23.81 -6.90
C SER A 784 18.25 23.54 -7.57
N VAL A 785 19.04 24.59 -7.73
CA VAL A 785 20.29 24.59 -8.50
C VAL A 785 21.46 25.11 -7.68
N TRP A 786 22.68 24.91 -8.15
CA TRP A 786 23.88 25.55 -7.58
C TRP A 786 24.26 26.74 -8.38
N ILE A 787 24.57 27.83 -7.64
CA ILE A 787 25.16 29.04 -8.18
C ILE A 787 26.35 29.42 -7.29
N ASN A 788 27.53 29.46 -7.85
CA ASN A 788 28.77 29.84 -7.16
C ASN A 788 29.00 29.01 -5.87
N GLY A 789 28.72 27.68 -5.92
CA GLY A 789 28.88 26.76 -4.79
C GLY A 789 27.83 26.91 -3.69
N SER A 790 26.72 27.58 -3.97
CA SER A 790 25.59 27.75 -3.07
C SER A 790 24.29 27.27 -3.71
N ARG A 791 23.44 26.61 -2.91
CA ARG A 791 22.13 26.20 -3.38
C ARG A 791 21.20 27.40 -3.48
N LEU A 792 20.47 27.45 -4.58
CA LEU A 792 19.39 28.37 -4.83
C LEU A 792 18.12 27.61 -5.15
N ASP A 793 17.09 27.84 -4.38
CA ASP A 793 15.76 27.37 -4.64
C ASP A 793 14.89 28.50 -5.18
N GLU A 794 14.32 28.28 -6.37
CA GLU A 794 13.49 29.28 -7.02
C GLU A 794 12.27 28.64 -7.68
N VAL A 795 11.08 29.17 -7.41
CA VAL A 795 9.86 28.80 -8.10
C VAL A 795 9.21 30.05 -8.68
N TYR A 796 8.80 29.94 -9.93
CA TYR A 796 8.10 31.00 -10.64
C TYR A 796 6.84 30.48 -11.32
N SER A 797 5.72 31.14 -11.06
CA SER A 797 4.45 30.91 -11.76
C SER A 797 3.67 32.23 -11.89
N LYS A 798 2.55 32.21 -12.60
CA LYS A 798 1.69 33.40 -12.77
C LYS A 798 1.23 34.02 -11.44
N ASN A 799 1.08 33.22 -10.38
CA ASN A 799 0.46 33.63 -9.12
C ASN A 799 1.36 33.46 -7.90
N LEU A 800 2.56 32.89 -8.07
CA LEU A 800 3.45 32.58 -6.96
C LEU A 800 4.90 32.74 -7.41
N TYR A 801 5.70 33.34 -6.55
CA TYR A 801 7.15 33.35 -6.62
C TYR A 801 7.72 32.91 -5.27
N TYR A 802 8.61 31.94 -5.26
CA TYR A 802 9.29 31.45 -4.06
C TYR A 802 10.80 31.57 -4.25
N LEU A 803 11.49 32.01 -3.22
CA LEU A 803 12.96 32.08 -3.21
C LEU A 803 13.50 31.61 -1.86
N ASN A 804 14.57 30.81 -1.91
CA ASN A 804 15.41 30.49 -0.77
C ASN A 804 16.89 30.47 -1.19
N THR A 805 17.68 31.40 -0.64
CA THR A 805 19.12 31.48 -0.89
C THR A 805 19.94 30.78 0.21
N HIS A 806 19.29 30.04 1.09
CA HIS A 806 19.91 29.29 2.21
C HIS A 806 20.83 30.14 3.08
N GLY A 807 20.41 31.40 3.34
CA GLY A 807 21.15 32.34 4.20
C GLY A 807 22.41 32.95 3.57
N LYS A 808 22.62 32.75 2.27
CA LYS A 808 23.74 33.34 1.54
C LYS A 808 23.25 34.47 0.63
N GLN A 809 24.09 35.49 0.48
CA GLN A 809 23.88 36.53 -0.52
C GLN A 809 24.48 36.06 -1.83
N ILE A 810 23.69 36.00 -2.89
CA ILE A 810 24.12 35.54 -4.20
C ILE A 810 24.19 36.78 -5.12
N GLU A 811 25.40 37.08 -5.60
CA GLU A 811 25.61 38.24 -6.47
C GLU A 811 25.27 37.97 -7.94
N GLY A 812 24.77 39.01 -8.61
CA GLY A 812 24.97 39.21 -10.07
C GLY A 812 23.86 38.80 -11.02
N LYS A 813 22.75 38.14 -10.66
CA LYS A 813 21.60 37.86 -11.59
C LYS A 813 20.30 37.54 -10.91
N MET A 814 20.21 37.76 -9.63
CA MET A 814 19.07 37.30 -8.87
C MET A 814 18.02 38.39 -8.75
N ARG A 815 16.84 37.90 -8.72
CA ARG A 815 15.63 38.68 -8.49
C ARG A 815 15.46 39.01 -7.01
N GLY A 816 16.39 38.55 -6.13
CA GLY A 816 16.40 38.83 -4.71
C GLY A 816 17.30 37.92 -3.89
N ASN A 817 17.29 38.11 -2.59
CA ASN A 817 17.95 37.30 -1.58
C ASN A 817 17.00 37.02 -0.41
N GLY A 818 17.27 35.97 0.37
CA GLY A 818 16.52 35.59 1.55
C GLY A 818 15.70 34.35 1.37
N HIS A 819 14.70 34.18 2.27
CA HIS A 819 13.76 33.07 2.26
C HIS A 819 12.35 33.60 2.37
N TYR A 820 11.60 33.59 1.26
CA TYR A 820 10.27 34.18 1.21
C TYR A 820 9.40 33.61 0.09
N LEU A 821 8.10 33.88 0.22
CA LEU A 821 7.07 33.63 -0.77
C LEU A 821 6.39 34.92 -1.16
N LEU A 822 6.25 35.17 -2.47
CA LEU A 822 5.37 36.20 -3.02
C LEU A 822 4.14 35.54 -3.59
N LYS A 823 2.97 35.95 -3.12
CA LYS A 823 1.67 35.45 -3.55
C LYS A 823 0.87 36.54 -4.20
N LYS A 824 0.25 36.25 -5.32
CA LYS A 824 -0.61 37.20 -6.01
C LYS A 824 -2.00 37.20 -5.39
N GLU A 825 -2.45 38.38 -5.00
CA GLU A 825 -3.81 38.70 -4.62
C GLU A 825 -4.58 39.41 -5.76
N LYS A 826 -5.86 39.67 -5.57
CA LYS A 826 -6.69 40.27 -6.62
C LYS A 826 -6.14 41.61 -7.15
N PHE A 827 -5.59 42.45 -6.29
CA PHE A 827 -5.10 43.76 -6.63
C PHE A 827 -3.67 44.09 -6.14
N SER A 828 -3.01 43.12 -5.51
CA SER A 828 -1.69 43.26 -4.90
C SER A 828 -0.90 41.98 -4.95
N TRP A 829 0.36 42.09 -4.51
CA TRP A 829 1.15 40.91 -4.16
C TRP A 829 1.45 40.97 -2.67
N GLU A 830 1.49 39.81 -2.05
CA GLU A 830 1.79 39.62 -0.64
C GLU A 830 3.14 38.95 -0.49
N LEU A 831 4.06 39.62 0.24
CA LEU A 831 5.36 39.08 0.59
C LEU A 831 5.26 38.42 1.97
N ILE A 832 5.53 37.11 2.03
CA ILE A 832 5.50 36.31 3.24
C ILE A 832 6.93 35.85 3.56
N PRO A 833 7.59 36.42 4.56
CA PRO A 833 8.87 35.93 5.06
C PRO A 833 8.72 34.53 5.65
N LEU A 834 9.63 33.62 5.30
CA LEU A 834 9.64 32.22 5.80
C LEU A 834 10.75 31.98 6.84
N ASP A 835 11.69 32.91 6.95
CA ASP A 835 12.74 32.88 7.98
C ASP A 835 12.79 34.24 8.66
N GLN A 836 12.67 34.27 9.98
CA GLN A 836 12.62 35.48 10.80
C GLN A 836 13.96 36.23 10.88
N LYS A 837 15.08 35.59 10.53
CA LYS A 837 16.44 36.13 10.68
C LYS A 837 17.03 36.69 9.38
N SER A 838 16.39 36.45 8.25
CA SER A 838 16.94 36.86 6.96
C SER A 838 16.54 38.26 6.54
N MET A 839 17.48 38.98 5.93
CA MET A 839 17.19 40.18 5.17
C MET A 839 16.69 39.74 3.79
N ILE A 840 15.50 40.20 3.42
CA ILE A 840 14.87 39.90 2.16
C ILE A 840 15.13 41.06 1.18
N GLU A 841 15.71 40.77 0.06
CA GLU A 841 15.85 41.70 -1.05
C GLU A 841 15.13 41.15 -2.27
N PHE A 842 14.29 41.94 -2.92
CA PHE A 842 13.61 41.52 -4.13
C PHE A 842 13.44 42.67 -5.13
N ASP A 843 13.42 42.34 -6.43
CA ASP A 843 13.23 43.23 -7.51
C ASP A 843 11.76 43.31 -7.92
N LEU A 844 11.14 44.48 -7.82
CA LEU A 844 9.73 44.72 -8.16
C LEU A 844 9.43 44.42 -9.66
N SER A 845 10.43 44.44 -10.54
CA SER A 845 10.27 44.08 -11.96
C SER A 845 9.88 42.63 -12.18
N LEU A 846 10.09 41.77 -11.15
CA LEU A 846 9.59 40.39 -11.12
C LEU A 846 8.10 40.30 -11.25
N LEU A 847 7.37 41.24 -10.68
CA LEU A 847 5.93 41.19 -10.58
C LEU A 847 5.28 41.57 -11.92
N LYS A 848 5.84 42.59 -12.58
CA LYS A 848 5.63 43.10 -13.98
C LYS A 848 6.48 44.35 -14.15
N SER A 849 6.81 44.72 -15.38
CA SER A 849 7.55 45.96 -15.67
C SER A 849 6.92 47.22 -15.06
N ASP A 850 5.63 47.26 -14.90
CA ASP A 850 4.86 48.39 -14.37
C ASP A 850 4.96 48.57 -12.85
N PHE A 851 5.42 47.51 -12.11
CA PHE A 851 5.55 47.54 -10.66
C PHE A 851 6.82 48.20 -10.13
N ILE A 852 7.74 48.62 -11.02
CA ILE A 852 8.94 49.41 -10.61
C ILE A 852 8.59 50.63 -9.74
N HIS A 853 7.39 51.16 -9.89
CA HIS A 853 6.86 52.28 -9.15
C HIS A 853 5.85 51.88 -8.03
N ALA A 854 5.68 50.56 -7.78
CA ALA A 854 4.75 50.14 -6.76
C ALA A 854 5.22 50.49 -5.36
N LYS A 855 4.28 50.82 -4.49
CA LYS A 855 4.56 51.03 -3.07
C LYS A 855 4.50 49.68 -2.37
N VAL A 856 5.45 49.44 -1.49
CA VAL A 856 5.47 48.30 -0.59
C VAL A 856 5.12 48.76 0.81
N VAL A 857 4.17 48.07 1.43
CA VAL A 857 3.69 48.43 2.77
C VAL A 857 3.73 47.24 3.70
N GLY A 858 4.13 47.41 4.94
CA GLY A 858 3.95 46.47 6.02
C GLY A 858 2.52 46.51 6.53
N VAL A 859 1.92 45.34 6.75
CA VAL A 859 0.58 45.19 7.32
C VAL A 859 0.62 44.27 8.55
N ASP A 860 -0.31 44.47 9.50
CA ASP A 860 -0.50 43.58 10.65
C ASP A 860 -1.27 42.31 10.29
N LYS A 861 -1.50 41.45 11.27
CA LYS A 861 -2.22 40.17 11.09
C LYS A 861 -3.66 40.36 10.59
N GLU A 862 -4.25 41.50 10.83
CA GLU A 862 -5.57 41.88 10.35
C GLU A 862 -5.55 42.59 8.99
N GLY A 863 -4.37 42.72 8.37
CA GLY A 863 -4.19 43.34 7.05
C GLY A 863 -4.21 44.89 7.07
N ARG A 864 -4.12 45.51 8.26
CA ARG A 864 -4.10 46.98 8.39
C ARG A 864 -2.70 47.51 8.14
N TYR A 865 -2.62 48.66 7.48
CA TYR A 865 -1.37 49.38 7.21
C TYR A 865 -0.57 49.67 8.49
N VAL A 866 0.69 49.36 8.50
CA VAL A 866 1.63 49.63 9.60
C VAL A 866 2.67 50.68 9.17
N LYS A 867 3.37 50.45 8.07
CA LYS A 867 4.42 51.36 7.59
C LYS A 867 4.64 51.18 6.06
N GLU A 868 5.13 52.26 5.43
CA GLU A 868 5.65 52.17 4.04
C GLU A 868 7.12 51.72 4.06
N ILE A 869 7.48 50.80 3.14
CA ILE A 869 8.84 50.32 2.98
C ILE A 869 9.45 51.05 1.77
N PRO A 870 10.46 51.89 1.97
CA PRO A 870 11.06 52.60 0.86
C PRO A 870 11.89 51.66 -0.04
N GLN A 871 11.96 51.99 -1.35
CA GLN A 871 12.87 51.33 -2.25
C GLN A 871 14.31 51.74 -1.91
N THR A 872 15.21 50.75 -1.78
CA THR A 872 16.65 51.00 -1.54
C THR A 872 17.38 51.47 -2.79
N LYS A 873 16.91 50.98 -3.97
CA LYS A 873 17.29 51.43 -5.33
C LYS A 873 16.02 51.35 -6.17
N LYS A 874 16.01 52.05 -7.34
CA LYS A 874 14.85 52.01 -8.22
C LYS A 874 14.47 50.58 -8.55
N GLY A 875 13.28 50.16 -8.15
CA GLY A 875 12.76 48.82 -8.37
C GLY A 875 13.24 47.76 -7.37
N ILE A 876 14.13 48.10 -6.42
CA ILE A 876 14.63 47.11 -5.44
C ILE A 876 14.12 47.47 -4.02
N VAL A 877 13.57 46.51 -3.35
CA VAL A 877 13.06 46.65 -1.97
C VAL A 877 13.83 45.69 -1.06
N THR A 878 14.25 46.24 0.11
CA THR A 878 14.90 45.49 1.15
C THR A 878 14.02 45.50 2.40
N VAL A 879 13.71 44.32 2.91
CA VAL A 879 12.86 44.10 4.08
C VAL A 879 13.59 43.23 5.08
N GLN A 880 13.64 43.69 6.34
CA GLN A 880 14.03 42.84 7.46
C GLN A 880 12.86 41.87 7.72
N ALA A 881 13.11 40.56 7.75
CA ALA A 881 12.11 39.58 8.11
C ALA A 881 11.74 39.73 9.60
N GLU A 882 10.69 40.49 9.85
CA GLU A 882 10.02 40.58 11.16
C GLU A 882 8.74 39.75 11.10
N GLU A 883 8.13 39.49 12.28
CA GLU A 883 6.78 38.91 12.28
C GLU A 883 5.81 39.85 11.59
N GLY A 884 5.51 39.63 10.32
CA GLY A 884 4.59 40.47 9.58
C GLY A 884 4.47 40.04 8.10
N VAL A 885 3.42 40.54 7.48
CA VAL A 885 3.13 40.35 6.08
C VAL A 885 3.36 41.69 5.37
N TYR A 886 3.92 41.67 4.20
CA TYR A 886 4.17 42.89 3.41
C TYR A 886 3.33 42.83 2.12
N LYS A 887 2.68 43.90 1.76
CA LYS A 887 1.87 44.04 0.56
C LYS A 887 2.40 45.09 -0.39
#